data_6faeb50da58d814a9959b9a32ad8f759
#
_entry.id   6faeb50da58d814a9959b9a32ad8f759
#
_cell.length_a   1.000
_cell.length_b   1.000
_cell.length_c   1.000
_cell.angle_alpha   90.00
_cell.angle_beta   90.00
_cell.angle_gamma   90.00
#
_symmetry.space_group_name_H-M   'P 1'
#
loop_
_entity.id
_entity.type
_entity.pdbx_description
1 polymer ?
#
loop_
_entity_poly.entity_id
_entity_poly.type
_entity_poly.pdbx_seq_one_letter_code
_entity_poly.pdbx_strand_id
1 'polypeptide(L)'
;MPALLGLLDAACGRGPAAVVDAGRPGQAIQLWDPHDLEVHPAAEAPAAGSGTGAARDRNPGGRGGALPAYVRRPHDELLVELVVSAEDGNNGMAVLVGSSSTGKTRACWEAVQPLAAAGWRLWHPFEPTRADAALTSMRRVAPRTVVWLNDAQHYFGGENGERIAAAVHGLLTDASRSPVLIVGTLWPESADTYMAPPRSGELDPHSQVRGLLAGRLIALPDSFDGTAIKEAEAFAAAGDRQLAHALKHSDNGRLTQFLAGAPELLRRYSTAAPPVRAMLEVAMDARRLGAGVHLPARFIEQAVEDYLSDEEYDDLADNWPDQAFADVTRPVQGRLAPLRRVRPRTAQSTPAEEAAPVPSYRLADYLEQHGRRRRARLCPPESFWQAAHDHLSPEELTSLAEAARSRHRFQWAEQLAQQASCSGNANVLVRIAEIRRTDGALNEADRLIQRAAETGNTTALISLAIARENAGHREEAEQLAQRAAEAGDSKGLGQLAEMRESHRDPKGAEELALRAASLGNTSPLIRLAEARELAGAHQSAERLCQLAANAGDATGLVRVAAIRETLGARNGAQKLYQLAARVGNASALVRLAVQREKAGDRTGAEQLAWQAANAGQSFALVRLAEMREAAGAQEAAEKLARQAIEAGHRFALVRIATIRQAAGDHKGAERLYRQAAESGNPSATARLTEMTEAAGEPEAAERLALHAAKAGNPSALARLADQREAAGDPRTAEKLALLAAEAGDTSALARMAEMRELTRDTEGAERLARQAAAVGNPSALMRLADIREAAGDSNGAEKLARLAADAGDIHALARVAMMRAMAGDTRQAEQLARLAADAGNPSALAQLAERKAAAARNDSRPMLHGPDSDASAVPVAR
;
A
#
# COMPACT_ATOMS: atom_id res chain seq x y z
N MET A 1 -31.94 0.86 -47.52
CA MET A 1 -31.80 0.97 -46.07
C MET A 1 -30.45 1.56 -45.62
N PRO A 2 -29.27 1.36 -46.25
CA PRO A 2 -28.03 2.05 -45.85
C PRO A 2 -27.96 3.53 -46.21
N ALA A 3 -28.69 3.96 -47.24
CA ALA A 3 -28.64 5.36 -47.71
C ALA A 3 -29.50 6.35 -46.89
N LEU A 4 -30.43 5.88 -46.07
CA LEU A 4 -31.29 6.71 -45.21
C LEU A 4 -30.67 6.99 -43.82
N LEU A 5 -29.72 6.17 -43.36
CA LEU A 5 -28.97 6.40 -42.14
C LEU A 5 -27.86 7.48 -42.31
N GLY A 6 -27.32 7.63 -43.54
CA GLY A 6 -26.28 8.65 -43.82
C GLY A 6 -26.83 10.10 -43.94
N LEU A 7 -28.12 10.27 -44.12
CA LEU A 7 -28.77 11.61 -44.23
C LEU A 7 -29.23 12.17 -42.89
N LEU A 8 -29.39 11.32 -41.87
CA LEU A 8 -29.74 11.73 -40.50
C LEU A 8 -28.52 12.19 -39.69
N ASP A 9 -27.32 11.67 -40.03
CA ASP A 9 -26.07 12.09 -39.36
C ASP A 9 -25.56 13.45 -39.83
N ALA A 10 -25.87 13.85 -41.06
CA ALA A 10 -25.47 15.17 -41.60
C ALA A 10 -26.28 16.34 -41.03
N ALA A 11 -27.42 16.10 -40.41
CA ALA A 11 -28.29 17.14 -39.85
C ALA A 11 -27.96 17.53 -38.40
N CYS A 12 -27.11 16.78 -37.70
CA CYS A 12 -26.79 17.01 -36.28
C CYS A 12 -25.42 17.61 -35.98
N GLY A 13 -24.65 18.02 -37.01
CA GLY A 13 -23.40 18.78 -36.80
C GLY A 13 -22.31 18.08 -35.92
N ARG A 14 -22.29 16.74 -35.89
CA ARG A 14 -21.23 15.98 -35.22
C ARG A 14 -20.16 15.61 -36.24
N GLY A 15 -18.94 16.04 -36.01
CA GLY A 15 -17.75 15.61 -36.73
C GLY A 15 -17.58 14.08 -36.74
N PRO A 16 -16.65 13.51 -37.55
CA PRO A 16 -16.58 12.10 -37.79
C PRO A 16 -16.50 11.33 -36.49
N ALA A 17 -17.53 10.55 -36.19
CA ALA A 17 -17.60 9.68 -35.04
C ALA A 17 -16.44 8.68 -35.12
N ALA A 18 -15.50 8.76 -34.16
CA ALA A 18 -14.54 7.71 -33.94
C ALA A 18 -15.31 6.38 -33.76
N VAL A 19 -14.95 5.38 -34.55
CA VAL A 19 -15.49 4.03 -34.44
C VAL A 19 -15.31 3.60 -32.99
N VAL A 20 -16.42 3.55 -32.25
CA VAL A 20 -16.42 3.03 -30.88
C VAL A 20 -16.10 1.55 -30.97
N ASP A 21 -14.88 1.19 -30.60
CA ASP A 21 -14.43 -0.20 -30.47
C ASP A 21 -15.19 -0.83 -29.29
N ALA A 22 -16.31 -1.48 -29.61
CA ALA A 22 -17.38 -1.88 -28.68
C ALA A 22 -16.99 -2.98 -27.66
N GLY A 23 -15.68 -3.18 -27.41
CA GLY A 23 -15.19 -4.26 -26.54
C GLY A 23 -14.07 -3.90 -25.55
N ARG A 24 -13.38 -2.77 -25.71
CA ARG A 24 -12.20 -2.43 -24.88
C ARG A 24 -12.53 -1.36 -23.85
N PRO A 25 -12.16 -1.53 -22.56
CA PRO A 25 -12.43 -0.52 -21.54
C PRO A 25 -11.59 0.75 -21.76
N GLY A 26 -12.13 1.89 -21.31
CA GLY A 26 -11.48 3.19 -21.35
C GLY A 26 -11.65 3.94 -22.67
N GLN A 27 -11.20 5.19 -22.69
CA GLN A 27 -11.22 6.11 -23.83
C GLN A 27 -9.85 6.79 -23.98
N ALA A 28 -9.61 7.49 -25.11
CA ALA A 28 -8.35 8.21 -25.32
C ALA A 28 -8.11 9.22 -24.19
N ILE A 29 -6.87 9.37 -23.75
CA ILE A 29 -6.50 10.24 -22.61
C ILE A 29 -6.97 11.68 -22.84
N GLN A 30 -6.89 12.18 -24.09
CA GLN A 30 -7.30 13.54 -24.46
C GLN A 30 -8.79 13.82 -24.27
N LEU A 31 -9.62 12.78 -24.18
CA LEU A 31 -11.08 12.91 -24.02
C LEU A 31 -11.52 13.01 -22.56
N TRP A 32 -10.59 12.81 -21.62
CA TRP A 32 -10.87 12.90 -20.20
C TRP A 32 -10.77 14.35 -19.71
N ASP A 33 -11.78 14.78 -18.96
CA ASP A 33 -11.65 15.96 -18.09
C ASP A 33 -10.95 15.50 -16.78
N PRO A 34 -9.89 16.17 -16.31
CA PRO A 34 -9.22 15.78 -15.05
C PRO A 34 -10.20 15.73 -13.87
N HIS A 35 -11.28 16.50 -13.87
CA HIS A 35 -12.28 16.46 -12.81
C HIS A 35 -13.15 15.19 -12.86
N ASP A 36 -13.34 14.57 -14.01
CA ASP A 36 -14.01 13.27 -14.14
C ASP A 36 -13.13 12.12 -13.59
N LEU A 37 -11.82 12.36 -13.47
CA LEU A 37 -10.84 11.47 -12.82
C LEU A 37 -10.60 11.81 -11.34
N GLU A 38 -11.48 12.63 -10.75
CA GLU A 38 -11.41 13.06 -9.35
C GLU A 38 -10.18 13.96 -9.02
N VAL A 39 -9.63 14.67 -10.02
CA VAL A 39 -8.69 15.76 -9.75
C VAL A 39 -9.48 16.94 -9.18
N HIS A 40 -9.22 17.33 -7.95
CA HIS A 40 -9.95 18.43 -7.31
C HIS A 40 -9.65 19.77 -7.96
N PRO A 41 -10.69 20.62 -8.20
CA PRO A 41 -10.47 21.99 -8.62
C PRO A 41 -9.76 22.78 -7.52
N ALA A 42 -8.92 23.71 -7.91
CA ALA A 42 -8.29 24.61 -6.94
C ALA A 42 -9.24 25.72 -6.48
N ALA A 43 -9.04 26.18 -5.25
CA ALA A 43 -9.77 27.31 -4.67
C ALA A 43 -9.52 28.59 -5.50
N GLU A 44 -10.58 29.36 -5.75
CA GLU A 44 -10.48 30.63 -6.47
C GLU A 44 -9.74 31.69 -5.62
N ALA A 45 -8.74 32.34 -6.21
CA ALA A 45 -8.10 33.47 -5.57
C ALA A 45 -9.11 34.65 -5.47
N PRO A 46 -9.19 35.39 -4.34
CA PRO A 46 -10.07 36.55 -4.21
C PRO A 46 -9.85 37.54 -5.35
N ALA A 47 -10.94 38.08 -5.93
CA ALA A 47 -10.84 39.13 -6.91
C ALA A 47 -10.19 40.36 -6.26
N ALA A 48 -9.08 40.84 -6.80
CA ALA A 48 -8.48 42.10 -6.37
C ALA A 48 -9.45 43.24 -6.75
N GLY A 49 -9.97 43.94 -5.76
CA GLY A 49 -10.71 45.17 -5.75
C GLY A 49 -11.57 45.53 -6.96
N SER A 50 -12.81 45.87 -6.73
CA SER A 50 -13.83 46.36 -7.66
C SER A 50 -13.28 47.29 -8.76
N GLY A 51 -12.97 46.75 -9.92
CA GLY A 51 -12.75 47.46 -11.17
C GLY A 51 -13.70 46.88 -12.20
N THR A 52 -14.68 47.64 -12.60
CA THR A 52 -15.62 47.32 -13.65
C THR A 52 -14.93 47.03 -14.98
N GLY A 53 -15.18 45.87 -15.57
CA GLY A 53 -15.01 45.61 -16.98
C GLY A 53 -13.70 45.03 -17.46
N ALA A 54 -13.48 43.77 -17.20
CA ALA A 54 -12.67 42.93 -18.10
C ALA A 54 -13.46 41.66 -18.38
N ALA A 55 -13.72 41.41 -19.63
CA ALA A 55 -14.49 40.28 -20.12
C ALA A 55 -13.93 38.98 -19.60
N ARG A 56 -14.81 38.20 -18.99
CA ARG A 56 -14.53 36.77 -18.65
C ARG A 56 -14.28 36.03 -19.97
N ASP A 57 -13.04 35.71 -20.25
CA ASP A 57 -12.74 34.67 -21.24
C ASP A 57 -13.26 33.33 -20.68
N ARG A 58 -14.55 33.14 -20.87
CA ARG A 58 -15.20 31.82 -20.66
C ARG A 58 -14.94 31.02 -21.91
N ASN A 59 -14.02 30.07 -21.81
CA ASN A 59 -13.96 29.01 -22.79
C ASN A 59 -15.31 28.27 -22.73
N PRO A 60 -16.16 28.29 -23.78
CA PRO A 60 -17.54 27.82 -23.68
C PRO A 60 -17.71 26.31 -23.67
N GLY A 61 -16.63 25.51 -23.44
CA GLY A 61 -16.65 24.06 -23.45
C GLY A 61 -16.13 23.38 -22.18
N GLY A 62 -15.49 24.06 -21.21
CA GLY A 62 -14.92 23.46 -20.02
C GLY A 62 -15.86 23.52 -18.82
N ARG A 63 -16.34 22.38 -18.33
CA ARG A 63 -17.14 22.25 -17.09
C ARG A 63 -16.33 22.47 -15.79
N GLY A 64 -15.00 22.70 -15.85
CA GLY A 64 -14.09 22.86 -14.73
C GLY A 64 -13.39 24.21 -14.69
N GLY A 65 -13.08 24.75 -13.50
CA GLY A 65 -12.17 25.88 -13.32
C GLY A 65 -10.75 25.50 -13.77
N ALA A 66 -9.96 26.48 -14.26
CA ALA A 66 -8.57 26.23 -14.65
C ALA A 66 -7.76 25.70 -13.46
N LEU A 67 -7.04 24.60 -13.69
CA LEU A 67 -6.10 24.07 -12.69
C LEU A 67 -4.88 25.01 -12.63
N PRO A 68 -4.29 25.27 -11.43
CA PRO A 68 -3.05 26.04 -11.31
C PRO A 68 -1.90 25.34 -12.02
N ALA A 69 -0.83 26.05 -12.31
CA ALA A 69 0.39 25.48 -12.87
C ALA A 69 0.86 24.32 -12.01
N TYR A 70 1.29 23.25 -12.67
CA TYR A 70 1.78 22.08 -11.94
C TYR A 70 3.23 22.29 -11.53
N VAL A 71 3.47 22.22 -10.22
CA VAL A 71 4.81 22.31 -9.63
C VAL A 71 5.35 20.90 -9.44
N ARG A 72 6.50 20.62 -10.03
CA ARG A 72 7.14 19.30 -9.95
C ARG A 72 7.73 19.05 -8.57
N ARG A 73 7.67 17.76 -8.16
CA ARG A 73 8.19 17.28 -6.89
C ARG A 73 8.99 15.98 -7.09
N PRO A 74 9.84 15.55 -6.15
CA PRO A 74 10.73 14.39 -6.36
C PRO A 74 10.04 13.08 -6.80
N HIS A 75 8.81 12.84 -6.39
CA HIS A 75 8.05 11.66 -6.82
C HIS A 75 7.64 11.67 -8.30
N ASP A 76 7.63 12.85 -8.95
CA ASP A 76 7.30 12.96 -10.37
C ASP A 76 8.37 12.31 -11.25
N GLU A 77 9.63 12.30 -10.80
CA GLU A 77 10.73 11.62 -11.50
C GLU A 77 10.47 10.12 -11.60
N LEU A 78 10.01 9.50 -10.49
CA LEU A 78 9.67 8.08 -10.47
C LEU A 78 8.46 7.76 -11.37
N LEU A 79 7.50 8.68 -11.45
CA LEU A 79 6.36 8.54 -12.36
C LEU A 79 6.79 8.68 -13.83
N VAL A 80 7.70 9.61 -14.13
CA VAL A 80 8.26 9.78 -15.48
C VAL A 80 9.03 8.54 -15.91
N GLU A 81 9.88 7.97 -15.04
CA GLU A 81 10.59 6.71 -15.32
C GLU A 81 9.62 5.57 -15.64
N LEU A 82 8.52 5.48 -14.88
CA LEU A 82 7.48 4.47 -15.09
C LEU A 82 6.77 4.67 -16.45
N VAL A 83 6.46 5.91 -16.82
CA VAL A 83 5.81 6.26 -18.10
C VAL A 83 6.73 5.94 -19.28
N VAL A 84 8.01 6.33 -19.20
CA VAL A 84 9.01 6.02 -20.23
C VAL A 84 9.17 4.49 -20.38
N SER A 85 9.22 3.75 -19.27
CA SER A 85 9.28 2.28 -19.32
C SER A 85 8.04 1.67 -19.99
N ALA A 86 6.86 2.29 -19.79
CA ALA A 86 5.63 1.85 -20.46
C ALA A 86 5.63 2.17 -21.96
N GLU A 87 6.18 3.32 -22.37
CA GLU A 87 6.38 3.66 -23.81
C GLU A 87 7.34 2.67 -24.47
N ASP A 88 8.36 2.20 -23.76
CA ASP A 88 9.31 1.17 -24.21
C ASP A 88 8.71 -0.24 -24.27
N GLY A 89 7.43 -0.39 -23.98
CA GLY A 89 6.69 -1.65 -24.10
C GLY A 89 6.58 -2.50 -22.83
N ASN A 90 7.00 -1.99 -21.66
CA ASN A 90 6.93 -2.71 -20.40
C ASN A 90 5.63 -2.42 -19.65
N ASN A 91 5.14 -3.39 -18.87
CA ASN A 91 4.08 -3.17 -17.92
C ASN A 91 4.63 -2.48 -16.67
N GLY A 92 3.85 -1.54 -16.10
CA GLY A 92 4.26 -0.83 -14.92
C GLY A 92 3.12 -0.53 -13.95
N MET A 93 3.43 -0.36 -12.66
CA MET A 93 2.46 0.05 -11.65
C MET A 93 3.13 0.95 -10.61
N ALA A 94 2.47 2.05 -10.28
CA ALA A 94 2.79 2.89 -9.13
C ALA A 94 1.52 3.30 -8.38
N VAL A 95 1.62 3.34 -7.05
CA VAL A 95 0.55 3.81 -6.17
C VAL A 95 1.10 4.91 -5.27
N LEU A 96 0.56 6.12 -5.42
CA LEU A 96 0.96 7.28 -4.64
C LEU A 96 0.29 7.25 -3.27
N VAL A 97 1.09 7.24 -2.20
CA VAL A 97 0.63 7.22 -0.82
C VAL A 97 0.81 8.60 -0.20
N GLY A 98 -0.25 9.16 0.35
CA GLY A 98 -0.20 10.46 1.03
C GLY A 98 -1.55 10.84 1.62
N SER A 99 -1.57 11.84 2.49
CA SER A 99 -2.79 12.33 3.12
C SER A 99 -3.74 12.97 2.09
N SER A 100 -4.97 13.30 2.51
CA SER A 100 -5.94 13.95 1.62
C SER A 100 -5.41 15.30 1.13
N SER A 101 -5.71 15.61 -0.14
CA SER A 101 -5.37 16.89 -0.77
C SER A 101 -3.85 17.18 -0.91
N THR A 102 -3.00 16.17 -0.89
CA THR A 102 -1.55 16.33 -1.13
C THR A 102 -1.17 16.42 -2.61
N GLY A 103 -2.15 16.27 -3.51
CA GLY A 103 -1.94 16.34 -4.95
C GLY A 103 -1.67 15.02 -5.66
N LYS A 104 -1.89 13.86 -5.01
CA LYS A 104 -1.70 12.52 -5.58
C LYS A 104 -2.37 12.35 -6.95
N THR A 105 -3.67 12.60 -7.00
CA THR A 105 -4.49 12.43 -8.22
C THR A 105 -4.02 13.36 -9.34
N ARG A 106 -3.62 14.59 -8.99
CA ARG A 106 -3.05 15.54 -9.96
C ARG A 106 -1.69 15.07 -10.48
N ALA A 107 -0.81 14.55 -9.64
CA ALA A 107 0.50 14.01 -10.06
C ALA A 107 0.33 12.82 -11.03
N CYS A 108 -0.59 11.90 -10.73
CA CYS A 108 -0.93 10.81 -11.67
C CYS A 108 -1.44 11.36 -13.02
N TRP A 109 -2.29 12.40 -13.01
CA TRP A 109 -2.82 13.01 -14.22
C TRP A 109 -1.73 13.64 -15.09
N GLU A 110 -0.85 14.44 -14.49
CA GLU A 110 0.26 15.07 -15.21
C GLU A 110 1.24 14.03 -15.76
N ALA A 111 1.52 12.98 -15.01
CA ALA A 111 2.43 11.93 -15.43
C ALA A 111 1.97 11.17 -16.68
N VAL A 112 0.66 10.95 -16.85
CA VAL A 112 0.13 10.19 -18.01
C VAL A 112 -0.12 11.03 -19.26
N GLN A 113 -0.02 12.37 -19.18
CA GLN A 113 -0.26 13.26 -20.32
C GLN A 113 0.63 12.98 -21.54
N PRO A 114 1.93 12.68 -21.41
CA PRO A 114 2.78 12.34 -22.56
C PRO A 114 2.23 11.15 -23.37
N LEU A 115 1.64 10.15 -22.71
CA LEU A 115 1.06 8.97 -23.37
C LEU A 115 -0.13 9.30 -24.29
N ALA A 116 -0.76 10.45 -24.10
CA ALA A 116 -1.85 10.91 -24.95
C ALA A 116 -1.44 11.00 -26.42
N ALA A 117 -0.27 11.58 -26.71
CA ALA A 117 0.27 11.72 -28.07
C ALA A 117 0.61 10.35 -28.69
N ALA A 118 0.94 9.34 -27.91
CA ALA A 118 1.22 7.98 -28.32
C ALA A 118 -0.05 7.11 -28.50
N GLY A 119 -1.24 7.71 -28.41
CA GLY A 119 -2.52 7.05 -28.65
C GLY A 119 -2.95 6.08 -27.54
N TRP A 120 -2.49 6.30 -26.32
CA TRP A 120 -2.91 5.50 -25.18
C TRP A 120 -4.34 5.85 -24.75
N ARG A 121 -4.99 4.85 -24.16
CA ARG A 121 -6.32 4.97 -23.55
C ARG A 121 -6.15 5.06 -22.03
N LEU A 122 -7.13 5.70 -21.37
CA LEU A 122 -7.24 5.68 -19.92
C LEU A 122 -8.58 5.07 -19.54
N TRP A 123 -8.54 4.12 -18.61
CA TRP A 123 -9.70 3.46 -18.07
C TRP A 123 -9.77 3.65 -16.56
N HIS A 124 -10.87 4.27 -16.11
CA HIS A 124 -11.21 4.43 -14.69
C HIS A 124 -12.39 3.51 -14.36
N PRO A 125 -12.18 2.35 -13.69
CA PRO A 125 -13.27 1.47 -13.28
C PRO A 125 -14.04 2.11 -12.13
N PHE A 126 -15.23 2.64 -12.43
CA PHE A 126 -16.00 3.42 -11.46
C PHE A 126 -17.40 2.88 -11.21
N GLU A 127 -18.12 2.38 -12.22
CA GLU A 127 -19.53 1.95 -12.14
C GLU A 127 -19.70 0.45 -12.43
N PRO A 128 -20.64 -0.27 -11.76
CA PRO A 128 -21.59 0.19 -10.72
C PRO A 128 -20.95 0.47 -9.38
N THR A 129 -19.92 -0.30 -8.99
CA THR A 129 -18.95 0.02 -7.92
C THR A 129 -17.55 -0.10 -8.47
N ARG A 130 -16.57 0.52 -7.80
CA ARG A 130 -15.17 0.45 -8.23
C ARG A 130 -14.65 -0.99 -8.28
N ALA A 131 -14.98 -1.79 -7.28
CA ALA A 131 -14.58 -3.17 -7.19
C ALA A 131 -15.21 -4.05 -8.27
N ASP A 132 -16.52 -3.93 -8.50
CA ASP A 132 -17.24 -4.72 -9.50
C ASP A 132 -16.83 -4.34 -10.93
N ALA A 133 -16.67 -3.03 -11.20
CA ALA A 133 -16.19 -2.55 -12.47
C ALA A 133 -14.78 -3.09 -12.79
N ALA A 134 -13.89 -3.10 -11.79
CA ALA A 134 -12.54 -3.65 -11.93
C ALA A 134 -12.60 -5.15 -12.26
N LEU A 135 -13.31 -5.96 -11.48
CA LEU A 135 -13.40 -7.41 -11.68
C LEU A 135 -14.01 -7.77 -13.04
N THR A 136 -15.07 -7.07 -13.44
CA THR A 136 -15.80 -7.37 -14.68
C THR A 136 -14.98 -7.04 -15.93
N SER A 137 -14.23 -5.95 -15.90
CA SER A 137 -13.62 -5.40 -17.11
C SER A 137 -12.09 -5.57 -17.19
N MET A 138 -11.41 -5.95 -16.08
CA MET A 138 -9.94 -6.10 -16.06
C MET A 138 -9.41 -7.08 -17.12
N ARG A 139 -10.15 -8.15 -17.40
CA ARG A 139 -9.78 -9.14 -18.42
C ARG A 139 -9.81 -8.61 -19.86
N ARG A 140 -10.53 -7.50 -20.10
CA ARG A 140 -10.67 -6.87 -21.42
C ARG A 140 -9.70 -5.70 -21.66
N VAL A 141 -8.85 -5.39 -20.68
CA VAL A 141 -7.81 -4.36 -20.81
C VAL A 141 -6.83 -4.81 -21.89
N ALA A 142 -6.59 -3.93 -22.83
CA ALA A 142 -5.73 -4.16 -23.99
C ALA A 142 -4.39 -3.41 -23.85
N PRO A 143 -3.38 -3.70 -24.68
CA PRO A 143 -2.14 -2.92 -24.73
C PRO A 143 -2.38 -1.40 -24.90
N ARG A 144 -1.44 -0.61 -24.40
CA ARG A 144 -1.49 0.87 -24.38
C ARG A 144 -2.71 1.42 -23.63
N THR A 145 -2.98 0.81 -22.45
CA THR A 145 -4.04 1.28 -21.58
C THR A 145 -3.47 1.69 -20.22
N VAL A 146 -3.82 2.89 -19.78
CA VAL A 146 -3.63 3.34 -18.40
C VAL A 146 -4.83 2.88 -17.58
N VAL A 147 -4.60 2.09 -16.54
CA VAL A 147 -5.61 1.70 -15.55
C VAL A 147 -5.52 2.66 -14.37
N TRP A 148 -6.61 3.39 -14.11
CA TRP A 148 -6.69 4.45 -13.13
C TRP A 148 -7.38 3.97 -11.86
N LEU A 149 -6.60 3.73 -10.78
CA LEU A 149 -7.09 3.23 -9.50
C LEU A 149 -7.04 4.34 -8.43
N ASN A 150 -7.79 5.44 -8.65
CA ASN A 150 -7.85 6.50 -7.66
C ASN A 150 -8.54 6.02 -6.39
N ASP A 151 -7.98 6.36 -5.21
CA ASP A 151 -8.40 5.86 -3.91
C ASP A 151 -8.45 4.32 -3.86
N ALA A 152 -7.28 3.72 -4.07
CA ALA A 152 -7.10 2.27 -4.23
C ALA A 152 -7.66 1.44 -3.05
N GLN A 153 -7.89 2.05 -1.89
CA GLN A 153 -8.60 1.42 -0.78
C GLN A 153 -10.03 0.97 -1.13
N HIS A 154 -10.66 1.58 -2.14
CA HIS A 154 -11.98 1.18 -2.62
C HIS A 154 -11.94 -0.03 -3.58
N TYR A 155 -10.75 -0.40 -4.08
CA TYR A 155 -10.53 -1.58 -4.89
C TYR A 155 -9.97 -2.74 -4.08
N PHE A 156 -9.02 -2.46 -3.18
CA PHE A 156 -8.28 -3.46 -2.42
C PHE A 156 -8.88 -3.76 -1.03
N GLY A 157 -9.81 -2.92 -0.57
CA GLY A 157 -10.59 -3.18 0.63
C GLY A 157 -11.78 -4.10 0.38
N GLY A 158 -12.27 -4.75 1.45
CA GLY A 158 -13.44 -5.63 1.38
C GLY A 158 -13.18 -6.97 0.70
N GLU A 159 -14.26 -7.71 0.47
CA GLU A 159 -14.24 -9.12 0.03
C GLU A 159 -13.58 -9.36 -1.34
N ASN A 160 -13.63 -8.37 -2.22
CA ASN A 160 -13.10 -8.49 -3.57
C ASN A 160 -11.64 -8.05 -3.69
N GLY A 161 -11.04 -7.50 -2.63
CA GLY A 161 -9.70 -6.90 -2.67
C GLY A 161 -8.62 -7.86 -3.14
N GLU A 162 -8.56 -9.05 -2.58
CA GLU A 162 -7.61 -10.10 -2.96
C GLU A 162 -7.80 -10.56 -4.42
N ARG A 163 -9.06 -10.65 -4.88
CA ARG A 163 -9.37 -11.04 -6.27
C ARG A 163 -8.97 -9.95 -7.26
N ILE A 164 -9.17 -8.69 -6.92
CA ILE A 164 -8.75 -7.55 -7.73
C ILE A 164 -7.23 -7.50 -7.78
N ALA A 165 -6.55 -7.66 -6.65
CA ALA A 165 -5.09 -7.68 -6.60
C ALA A 165 -4.50 -8.80 -7.46
N ALA A 166 -5.08 -10.00 -7.41
CA ALA A 166 -4.70 -11.12 -8.28
C ALA A 166 -4.94 -10.81 -9.77
N ALA A 167 -6.06 -10.18 -10.12
CA ALA A 167 -6.36 -9.78 -11.50
C ALA A 167 -5.41 -8.71 -12.02
N VAL A 168 -5.05 -7.73 -11.19
CA VAL A 168 -4.04 -6.69 -11.49
C VAL A 168 -2.67 -7.32 -11.66
N HIS A 169 -2.28 -8.24 -10.79
CA HIS A 169 -1.01 -8.97 -10.91
C HIS A 169 -0.96 -9.77 -12.23
N GLY A 170 -2.05 -10.47 -12.58
CA GLY A 170 -2.19 -11.18 -13.84
C GLY A 170 -2.06 -10.25 -15.05
N LEU A 171 -2.62 -9.04 -14.99
CA LEU A 171 -2.50 -8.03 -16.05
C LEU A 171 -1.04 -7.55 -16.21
N LEU A 172 -0.32 -7.33 -15.11
CA LEU A 172 1.08 -6.91 -15.12
C LEU A 172 2.05 -7.98 -15.63
N THR A 173 1.68 -9.26 -15.50
CA THR A 173 2.53 -10.39 -15.90
C THR A 173 2.18 -10.97 -17.28
N ASP A 174 1.09 -10.54 -17.89
CA ASP A 174 0.63 -11.03 -19.18
C ASP A 174 1.31 -10.26 -20.34
N ALA A 175 2.32 -10.85 -20.93
CA ALA A 175 3.06 -10.27 -22.04
C ALA A 175 2.19 -10.01 -23.29
N SER A 176 1.09 -10.74 -23.47
CA SER A 176 0.18 -10.54 -24.63
C SER A 176 -0.61 -9.23 -24.54
N ARG A 177 -0.69 -8.64 -23.35
CA ARG A 177 -1.38 -7.37 -23.09
C ARG A 177 -0.43 -6.21 -22.80
N SER A 178 0.89 -6.43 -22.90
CA SER A 178 1.88 -5.36 -22.74
C SER A 178 1.86 -4.41 -23.93
N PRO A 179 2.08 -3.09 -23.72
CA PRO A 179 2.30 -2.44 -22.43
C PRO A 179 0.99 -2.00 -21.76
N VAL A 180 0.93 -2.12 -20.45
CA VAL A 180 -0.14 -1.57 -19.60
C VAL A 180 0.49 -0.81 -18.45
N LEU A 181 -0.03 0.39 -18.16
CA LEU A 181 0.39 1.22 -17.04
C LEU A 181 -0.74 1.29 -16.00
N ILE A 182 -0.42 1.00 -14.74
CA ILE A 182 -1.39 1.11 -13.65
C ILE A 182 -0.94 2.22 -12.73
N VAL A 183 -1.77 3.24 -12.55
CA VAL A 183 -1.53 4.33 -11.61
C VAL A 183 -2.66 4.39 -10.59
N GLY A 184 -2.30 4.57 -9.34
CA GLY A 184 -3.28 4.63 -8.27
C GLY A 184 -2.88 5.60 -7.17
N THR A 185 -3.84 5.89 -6.30
CA THR A 185 -3.64 6.69 -5.08
C THR A 185 -4.13 5.91 -3.87
N LEU A 186 -3.51 6.10 -2.72
CA LEU A 186 -3.84 5.37 -1.50
C LEU A 186 -3.63 6.28 -0.28
N TRP A 187 -4.43 6.09 0.75
CA TRP A 187 -4.22 6.76 2.02
C TRP A 187 -3.17 6.04 2.87
N PRO A 188 -2.38 6.76 3.71
CA PRO A 188 -1.35 6.15 4.55
C PRO A 188 -1.89 5.06 5.46
N GLU A 189 -3.03 5.29 6.11
CA GLU A 189 -3.66 4.34 7.02
C GLU A 189 -4.05 3.02 6.33
N SER A 190 -4.46 3.11 5.06
CA SER A 190 -4.78 1.93 4.25
C SER A 190 -3.52 1.22 3.77
N ALA A 191 -2.48 1.99 3.40
CA ALA A 191 -1.18 1.42 3.04
C ALA A 191 -0.57 0.64 4.22
N ASP A 192 -0.60 1.20 5.43
CA ASP A 192 -0.14 0.54 6.65
C ASP A 192 -0.91 -0.75 6.91
N THR A 193 -2.24 -0.72 6.77
CA THR A 193 -3.10 -1.90 6.93
C THR A 193 -2.73 -3.02 5.94
N TYR A 194 -2.57 -2.69 4.66
CA TYR A 194 -2.29 -3.70 3.63
C TYR A 194 -0.86 -4.23 3.71
N MET A 195 0.10 -3.40 4.14
CA MET A 195 1.49 -3.81 4.27
C MET A 195 1.81 -4.50 5.59
N ALA A 196 0.92 -4.43 6.59
CA ALA A 196 1.11 -5.11 7.87
C ALA A 196 1.18 -6.65 7.68
N PRO A 197 2.18 -7.33 8.27
CA PRO A 197 2.22 -8.79 8.24
C PRO A 197 1.07 -9.36 9.11
N PRO A 198 0.52 -10.55 8.75
CA PRO A 198 -0.48 -11.20 9.57
C PRO A 198 0.11 -11.60 10.93
N ARG A 199 -0.73 -11.67 11.94
CA ARG A 199 -0.31 -12.22 13.25
C ARG A 199 -0.08 -13.71 13.12
N SER A 200 0.83 -14.24 13.95
CA SER A 200 1.13 -15.67 13.95
C SER A 200 -0.12 -16.50 14.24
N GLY A 201 -0.51 -17.36 13.30
CA GLY A 201 -1.69 -18.22 13.40
C GLY A 201 -3.00 -17.62 12.85
N GLU A 202 -3.01 -16.38 12.38
CA GLU A 202 -4.17 -15.78 11.72
C GLU A 202 -4.08 -15.93 10.19
N LEU A 203 -5.25 -16.04 9.53
CA LEU A 203 -5.34 -15.96 8.09
C LEU A 203 -4.92 -14.56 7.63
N ASP A 204 -4.16 -14.48 6.55
CA ASP A 204 -3.73 -13.22 5.97
C ASP A 204 -4.79 -12.67 5.00
N PRO A 205 -5.58 -11.65 5.40
CA PRO A 205 -6.65 -11.12 4.57
C PRO A 205 -6.15 -10.24 3.40
N HIS A 206 -4.85 -9.89 3.38
CA HIS A 206 -4.26 -8.98 2.40
C HIS A 206 -3.02 -9.54 1.70
N SER A 207 -2.90 -10.85 1.59
CA SER A 207 -1.73 -11.53 1.02
C SER A 207 -1.43 -11.10 -0.41
N GLN A 208 -2.44 -11.12 -1.31
CA GLN A 208 -2.29 -10.72 -2.71
C GLN A 208 -2.09 -9.21 -2.85
N VAL A 209 -2.85 -8.43 -2.08
CA VAL A 209 -2.73 -6.97 -2.05
C VAL A 209 -1.32 -6.57 -1.61
N ARG A 210 -0.80 -7.17 -0.53
CA ARG A 210 0.56 -6.91 -0.03
C ARG A 210 1.61 -7.27 -1.07
N GLY A 211 1.51 -8.45 -1.68
CA GLY A 211 2.42 -8.89 -2.74
C GLY A 211 2.38 -7.96 -3.96
N LEU A 212 1.18 -7.47 -4.33
CA LEU A 212 1.02 -6.53 -5.43
C LEU A 212 1.63 -5.17 -5.12
N LEU A 213 1.41 -4.62 -3.91
CA LEU A 213 1.86 -3.28 -3.53
C LEU A 213 3.34 -3.21 -3.17
N ALA A 214 3.97 -4.33 -2.84
CA ALA A 214 5.38 -4.39 -2.46
C ALA A 214 6.29 -3.81 -3.57
N GLY A 215 7.06 -2.78 -3.21
CA GLY A 215 7.97 -2.08 -4.12
C GLY A 215 7.29 -1.17 -5.17
N ARG A 216 5.97 -0.91 -5.03
CA ARG A 216 5.19 -0.05 -5.95
C ARG A 216 4.53 1.15 -5.27
N LEU A 217 4.77 1.32 -3.98
CA LEU A 217 4.28 2.46 -3.21
C LEU A 217 5.27 3.62 -3.31
N ILE A 218 4.78 4.79 -3.65
CA ILE A 218 5.54 6.05 -3.70
C ILE A 218 4.93 7.01 -2.68
N ALA A 219 5.69 7.37 -1.66
CA ALA A 219 5.23 8.29 -0.62
C ALA A 219 5.24 9.75 -1.12
N LEU A 220 4.13 10.46 -0.91
CA LEU A 220 4.03 11.89 -1.16
C LEU A 220 4.09 12.67 0.16
N PRO A 221 5.05 13.59 0.31
CA PRO A 221 5.06 14.53 1.43
C PRO A 221 3.84 15.44 1.43
N ASP A 222 3.36 15.80 2.63
CA ASP A 222 2.25 16.75 2.81
C ASP A 222 2.61 18.18 2.42
N SER A 223 3.91 18.53 2.49
CA SER A 223 4.46 19.86 2.20
C SER A 223 5.37 19.84 0.99
N PHE A 224 5.48 20.98 0.35
CA PHE A 224 6.47 21.24 -0.70
C PHE A 224 7.84 21.48 -0.07
N ASP A 225 8.87 20.93 -0.69
CA ASP A 225 10.26 21.24 -0.34
C ASP A 225 10.69 22.62 -0.86
N GLY A 226 11.90 23.05 -0.49
CA GLY A 226 12.39 24.37 -0.87
C GLY A 226 12.55 24.57 -2.38
N THR A 227 12.76 23.51 -3.15
CA THR A 227 12.87 23.56 -4.61
C THR A 227 11.49 23.75 -5.24
N ALA A 228 10.52 22.96 -4.81
CA ALA A 228 9.15 23.07 -5.28
C ALA A 228 8.49 24.41 -4.88
N ILE A 229 8.83 24.96 -3.71
CA ILE A 229 8.38 26.31 -3.30
C ILE A 229 8.93 27.38 -4.25
N LYS A 230 10.22 27.34 -4.60
CA LYS A 230 10.83 28.29 -5.55
C LYS A 230 10.18 28.20 -6.94
N GLU A 231 9.88 26.99 -7.39
CA GLU A 231 9.18 26.80 -8.66
C GLU A 231 7.74 27.35 -8.59
N ALA A 232 7.04 27.13 -7.47
CA ALA A 232 5.73 27.73 -7.23
C ALA A 232 5.77 29.27 -7.21
N GLU A 233 6.80 29.86 -6.59
CA GLU A 233 7.07 31.31 -6.60
C GLU A 233 7.30 31.84 -8.01
N ALA A 234 8.04 31.08 -8.85
CA ALA A 234 8.25 31.47 -10.25
C ALA A 234 6.96 31.46 -11.05
N PHE A 235 6.08 30.45 -10.89
CA PHE A 235 4.76 30.43 -11.53
C PHE A 235 3.85 31.55 -11.01
N ALA A 236 3.87 31.83 -9.71
CA ALA A 236 3.13 32.95 -9.12
C ALA A 236 3.59 34.30 -9.71
N ALA A 237 4.90 34.51 -9.87
CA ALA A 237 5.49 35.69 -10.49
C ALA A 237 5.12 35.79 -11.99
N ALA A 238 4.97 34.65 -12.68
CA ALA A 238 4.51 34.56 -14.06
C ALA A 238 3.01 34.80 -14.23
N GLY A 239 2.24 35.00 -13.14
CA GLY A 239 0.84 35.37 -13.20
C GLY A 239 -0.14 34.34 -12.68
N ASP A 240 0.31 33.21 -12.12
CA ASP A 240 -0.57 32.24 -11.46
C ASP A 240 -1.07 32.80 -10.12
N ARG A 241 -2.30 33.34 -10.14
CA ARG A 241 -2.92 33.99 -8.99
C ARG A 241 -3.28 32.97 -7.88
N GLN A 242 -3.59 31.73 -8.25
CA GLN A 242 -3.94 30.68 -7.27
C GLN A 242 -2.72 30.26 -6.47
N LEU A 243 -1.58 30.02 -7.14
CA LEU A 243 -0.31 29.74 -6.48
C LEU A 243 0.18 30.93 -5.66
N ALA A 244 0.08 32.17 -6.18
CA ALA A 244 0.44 33.38 -5.44
C ALA A 244 -0.38 33.54 -4.14
N HIS A 245 -1.68 33.20 -4.20
CA HIS A 245 -2.56 33.22 -3.02
C HIS A 245 -2.20 32.11 -2.04
N ALA A 246 -1.93 30.89 -2.55
CA ALA A 246 -1.56 29.76 -1.72
C ALA A 246 -0.20 29.96 -1.00
N LEU A 247 0.80 30.48 -1.69
CA LEU A 247 2.11 30.80 -1.10
C LEU A 247 2.03 31.80 0.04
N LYS A 248 1.11 32.79 -0.08
CA LYS A 248 0.94 33.82 0.95
C LYS A 248 0.21 33.33 2.21
N HIS A 249 -0.65 32.32 2.08
CA HIS A 249 -1.59 31.95 3.15
C HIS A 249 -1.49 30.48 3.60
N SER A 250 -0.61 29.67 2.95
CA SER A 250 -0.39 28.29 3.39
C SER A 250 0.67 28.23 4.48
N ASP A 251 0.43 27.42 5.50
CA ASP A 251 1.40 27.15 6.54
C ASP A 251 2.34 26.00 6.12
N ASN A 252 3.63 26.12 6.45
CA ASN A 252 4.62 25.05 6.29
C ASN A 252 4.67 24.40 4.89
N GLY A 253 4.49 25.17 3.82
CA GLY A 253 4.57 24.66 2.45
C GLY A 253 3.44 23.72 2.02
N ARG A 254 2.31 23.66 2.73
CA ARG A 254 1.14 22.82 2.40
C ARG A 254 0.25 23.43 1.31
N LEU A 255 0.88 23.79 0.19
CA LEU A 255 0.22 24.52 -0.90
C LEU A 255 -0.98 23.76 -1.49
N THR A 256 -0.84 22.46 -1.73
CA THR A 256 -1.91 21.66 -2.32
C THR A 256 -3.12 21.53 -1.42
N GLN A 257 -2.90 21.38 -0.12
CA GLN A 257 -3.99 21.32 0.87
C GLN A 257 -4.73 22.68 0.96
N PHE A 258 -3.97 23.78 0.90
CA PHE A 258 -4.56 25.11 0.85
C PHE A 258 -5.37 25.32 -0.43
N LEU A 259 -4.81 24.97 -1.61
CA LEU A 259 -5.50 25.05 -2.88
C LEU A 259 -6.78 24.19 -2.92
N ALA A 260 -6.78 23.05 -2.24
CA ALA A 260 -7.95 22.20 -2.06
C ALA A 260 -8.96 22.73 -1.01
N GLY A 261 -8.70 23.88 -0.35
CA GLY A 261 -9.61 24.48 0.64
C GLY A 261 -9.65 23.77 2.00
N ALA A 262 -8.68 22.90 2.30
CA ALA A 262 -8.64 22.10 3.53
C ALA A 262 -8.64 22.92 4.83
N PRO A 263 -7.83 23.99 4.99
CA PRO A 263 -7.86 24.83 6.20
C PRO A 263 -9.23 25.48 6.44
N GLU A 264 -9.90 25.92 5.39
CA GLU A 264 -11.21 26.55 5.50
C GLU A 264 -12.31 25.54 5.88
N LEU A 265 -12.23 24.30 5.39
CA LEU A 265 -13.11 23.21 5.84
C LEU A 265 -12.97 22.94 7.35
N LEU A 266 -11.74 22.90 7.86
CA LEU A 266 -11.48 22.73 9.30
C LEU A 266 -11.94 23.95 10.12
N ARG A 267 -11.67 25.16 9.64
CA ARG A 267 -12.14 26.38 10.30
C ARG A 267 -13.66 26.37 10.40
N ARG A 268 -14.34 26.03 9.31
CA ARG A 268 -15.79 25.95 9.27
C ARG A 268 -16.34 24.87 10.22
N TYR A 269 -15.70 23.69 10.29
CA TYR A 269 -16.06 22.68 11.28
C TYR A 269 -15.86 23.17 12.71
N SER A 270 -14.73 23.83 13.02
CA SER A 270 -14.42 24.29 14.37
C SER A 270 -15.28 25.45 14.85
N THR A 271 -15.79 26.28 13.93
CA THR A 271 -16.63 27.45 14.22
C THR A 271 -18.10 27.24 13.87
N ALA A 272 -18.50 26.01 13.51
CA ALA A 272 -19.87 25.69 13.15
C ALA A 272 -20.83 25.83 14.34
N ALA A 273 -22.07 26.21 14.04
CA ALA A 273 -23.15 26.09 14.99
C ALA A 273 -23.31 24.64 15.48
N PRO A 274 -23.79 24.42 16.73
CA PRO A 274 -23.87 23.09 17.30
C PRO A 274 -24.51 22.03 16.39
N PRO A 275 -25.68 22.21 15.76
CA PRO A 275 -26.30 21.20 14.92
C PRO A 275 -25.49 20.91 13.64
N VAL A 276 -24.85 21.93 13.08
CA VAL A 276 -23.97 21.80 11.90
C VAL A 276 -22.72 20.99 12.25
N ARG A 277 -22.12 21.27 13.41
CA ARG A 277 -20.96 20.52 13.92
C ARG A 277 -21.33 19.07 14.21
N ALA A 278 -22.46 18.83 14.86
CA ALA A 278 -22.96 17.50 15.16
C ALA A 278 -23.20 16.66 13.90
N MET A 279 -23.81 17.22 12.84
CA MET A 279 -23.96 16.56 11.54
C MET A 279 -22.62 16.13 10.94
N LEU A 280 -21.60 16.97 11.01
CA LEU A 280 -20.26 16.65 10.52
C LEU A 280 -19.61 15.55 11.36
N GLU A 281 -19.80 15.56 12.67
CA GLU A 281 -19.29 14.53 13.57
C GLU A 281 -19.98 13.17 13.37
N VAL A 282 -21.29 13.15 13.17
CA VAL A 282 -22.04 11.96 12.75
C VAL A 282 -21.47 11.40 11.47
N ALA A 283 -21.26 12.23 10.46
CA ALA A 283 -20.71 11.79 9.18
C ALA A 283 -19.27 11.26 9.31
N MET A 284 -18.44 11.90 10.12
CA MET A 284 -17.09 11.45 10.43
C MET A 284 -17.10 10.08 11.14
N ASP A 285 -17.99 9.90 12.11
CA ASP A 285 -18.13 8.67 12.86
C ASP A 285 -18.66 7.52 11.97
N ALA A 286 -19.65 7.79 11.15
CA ALA A 286 -20.16 6.83 10.18
C ALA A 286 -19.04 6.32 9.24
N ARG A 287 -18.29 7.25 8.67
CA ARG A 287 -17.20 6.90 7.73
C ARG A 287 -16.06 6.13 8.39
N ARG A 288 -15.63 6.53 9.57
CA ARG A 288 -14.53 5.82 10.27
C ARG A 288 -14.93 4.45 10.81
N LEU A 289 -16.21 4.21 11.00
CA LEU A 289 -16.75 2.94 11.52
C LEU A 289 -17.19 1.97 10.42
N GLY A 290 -17.13 2.37 9.14
CA GLY A 290 -17.35 1.48 8.01
C GLY A 290 -18.66 1.68 7.26
N ALA A 291 -19.44 2.75 7.53
CA ALA A 291 -20.55 3.12 6.67
C ALA A 291 -20.07 3.57 5.28
N GLY A 292 -20.90 3.43 4.27
CA GLY A 292 -20.64 3.77 2.89
C GLY A 292 -20.34 5.27 2.67
N VAL A 293 -19.85 5.60 1.47
CA VAL A 293 -19.52 7.01 1.12
C VAL A 293 -20.73 7.92 0.98
N HIS A 294 -21.93 7.34 0.82
CA HIS A 294 -23.18 8.05 0.62
C HIS A 294 -24.06 7.85 1.85
N LEU A 295 -24.12 8.86 2.71
CA LEU A 295 -24.89 8.80 3.94
C LEU A 295 -26.29 9.35 3.70
N PRO A 296 -27.37 8.59 4.04
CA PRO A 296 -28.73 9.06 3.90
C PRO A 296 -29.00 10.28 4.80
N ALA A 297 -29.77 11.25 4.30
CA ALA A 297 -30.15 12.44 5.08
C ALA A 297 -30.79 12.08 6.42
N ARG A 298 -31.76 11.12 6.39
CA ARG A 298 -32.48 10.68 7.60
C ARG A 298 -31.55 10.05 8.63
N PHE A 299 -30.53 9.31 8.18
CA PHE A 299 -29.51 8.78 9.10
C PHE A 299 -28.77 9.91 9.83
N ILE A 300 -28.32 10.94 9.07
CA ILE A 300 -27.58 12.05 9.66
C ILE A 300 -28.48 12.84 10.64
N GLU A 301 -29.72 13.12 10.24
CA GLU A 301 -30.69 13.88 11.01
C GLU A 301 -31.02 13.20 12.34
N GLN A 302 -31.35 11.92 12.33
CA GLN A 302 -31.71 11.16 13.54
C GLN A 302 -30.50 10.93 14.45
N ALA A 303 -29.32 10.76 13.90
CA ALA A 303 -28.12 10.50 14.69
C ALA A 303 -27.59 11.72 15.44
N VAL A 304 -28.02 12.94 15.10
CA VAL A 304 -27.51 14.21 15.69
C VAL A 304 -27.90 14.37 17.15
N GLU A 305 -29.01 13.79 17.58
CA GLU A 305 -29.64 14.04 18.89
C GLU A 305 -28.64 14.02 20.03
N ASP A 306 -27.99 12.91 20.29
CA ASP A 306 -27.02 12.76 21.40
C ASP A 306 -25.63 13.35 21.12
N TYR A 307 -25.39 13.99 19.98
CA TYR A 307 -24.17 14.77 19.72
C TYR A 307 -24.29 16.21 20.20
N LEU A 308 -25.50 16.62 20.61
CA LEU A 308 -25.81 17.89 21.21
C LEU A 308 -25.98 17.72 22.71
N SER A 309 -25.69 18.75 23.49
CA SER A 309 -26.12 18.80 24.89
C SER A 309 -27.63 19.05 24.98
N ASP A 310 -28.25 18.76 26.11
CA ASP A 310 -29.67 18.97 26.33
C ASP A 310 -30.05 20.43 26.04
N GLU A 311 -29.25 21.40 26.50
CA GLU A 311 -29.43 22.83 26.23
C GLU A 311 -29.37 23.19 24.75
N GLU A 312 -28.38 22.63 24.03
CA GLU A 312 -28.22 22.85 22.58
C GLU A 312 -29.37 22.23 21.78
N TYR A 313 -29.92 21.10 22.25
CA TYR A 313 -31.04 20.41 21.63
C TYR A 313 -32.37 21.13 21.84
N ASP A 314 -32.63 21.59 23.09
CA ASP A 314 -33.83 22.34 23.43
C ASP A 314 -33.94 23.70 22.74
N ASP A 315 -32.80 24.32 22.43
CA ASP A 315 -32.71 25.58 21.68
C ASP A 315 -32.89 25.43 20.15
N LEU A 316 -33.08 24.23 19.63
CA LEU A 316 -33.25 24.02 18.19
C LEU A 316 -34.60 24.53 17.68
N ALA A 317 -34.57 25.24 16.56
CA ALA A 317 -35.80 25.61 15.86
C ALA A 317 -36.42 24.42 15.14
N ASP A 318 -37.73 24.36 14.97
CA ASP A 318 -38.44 23.25 14.30
C ASP A 318 -37.89 22.90 12.90
N ASN A 319 -37.30 23.85 12.20
CA ASN A 319 -36.72 23.69 10.85
C ASN A 319 -35.17 23.58 10.87
N TRP A 320 -34.58 23.23 12.01
CA TRP A 320 -33.13 23.13 12.16
C TRP A 320 -32.47 22.15 11.16
N PRO A 321 -33.09 21.01 10.79
CA PRO A 321 -32.43 20.09 9.82
C PRO A 321 -32.21 20.77 8.46
N ASP A 322 -33.21 21.46 7.93
CA ASP A 322 -33.11 22.16 6.65
C ASP A 322 -32.06 23.26 6.68
N GLN A 323 -32.00 24.04 7.79
CA GLN A 323 -30.99 25.08 7.96
C GLN A 323 -29.58 24.49 8.04
N ALA A 324 -29.41 23.45 8.85
CA ALA A 324 -28.13 22.80 9.04
C ALA A 324 -27.64 22.13 7.73
N PHE A 325 -28.51 21.42 6.99
CA PHE A 325 -28.18 20.90 5.67
C PHE A 325 -27.84 21.98 4.65
N ALA A 326 -28.56 23.10 4.66
CA ALA A 326 -28.25 24.23 3.80
C ALA A 326 -26.86 24.80 4.11
N ASP A 327 -26.47 24.81 5.38
CA ASP A 327 -25.18 25.33 5.81
C ASP A 327 -24.03 24.34 5.52
N VAL A 328 -24.16 23.06 5.87
CA VAL A 328 -23.10 22.07 5.57
C VAL A 328 -22.87 21.85 4.08
N THR A 329 -23.87 22.10 3.23
CA THR A 329 -23.77 21.96 1.78
C THR A 329 -23.32 23.23 1.06
N ARG A 330 -23.20 24.36 1.77
CA ARG A 330 -22.72 25.62 1.18
C ARG A 330 -21.26 25.47 0.80
N PRO A 331 -20.90 25.70 -0.48
CA PRO A 331 -19.52 25.60 -0.92
C PRO A 331 -18.59 26.56 -0.17
N VAL A 332 -17.40 26.06 0.14
CA VAL A 332 -16.28 26.83 0.67
C VAL A 332 -15.40 27.22 -0.51
N GLN A 333 -15.02 28.49 -0.61
CA GLN A 333 -14.15 29.01 -1.69
C GLN A 333 -14.45 28.45 -3.09
N GLY A 334 -15.74 28.42 -3.43
CA GLY A 334 -16.21 28.17 -4.79
C GLY A 334 -16.78 26.78 -5.10
N ARG A 335 -16.32 25.67 -4.52
CA ARG A 335 -16.80 24.33 -4.93
C ARG A 335 -16.82 23.21 -3.90
N LEU A 336 -16.00 23.23 -2.87
CA LEU A 336 -15.96 22.20 -1.84
C LEU A 336 -16.91 22.53 -0.71
N ALA A 337 -17.89 21.66 -0.45
CA ALA A 337 -18.76 21.75 0.73
C ALA A 337 -18.33 20.69 1.75
N PRO A 338 -18.49 20.96 3.08
CA PRO A 338 -18.26 19.95 4.12
C PRO A 338 -19.02 18.64 3.89
N LEU A 339 -20.31 18.75 3.51
CA LEU A 339 -21.13 17.65 3.02
C LEU A 339 -21.64 18.01 1.62
N ARG A 340 -21.39 17.15 0.63
CA ARG A 340 -21.87 17.32 -0.74
C ARG A 340 -23.11 16.47 -0.97
N ARG A 341 -24.22 17.08 -1.39
CA ARG A 341 -25.41 16.33 -1.80
C ARG A 341 -25.11 15.51 -3.04
N VAL A 342 -25.41 14.23 -3.00
CA VAL A 342 -25.28 13.29 -4.13
C VAL A 342 -26.64 13.11 -4.79
N ARG A 343 -26.67 13.22 -6.13
CA ARG A 343 -27.86 12.93 -6.92
C ARG A 343 -27.64 11.62 -7.67
N PRO A 344 -28.47 10.60 -7.48
CA PRO A 344 -28.38 9.38 -8.29
C PRO A 344 -28.57 9.73 -9.78
N ARG A 345 -27.73 9.16 -10.63
CA ARG A 345 -27.90 9.28 -12.08
C ARG A 345 -29.02 8.31 -12.52
N THR A 346 -29.96 8.79 -13.32
CA THR A 346 -31.21 8.10 -13.73
C THR A 346 -31.04 6.76 -14.47
N ALA A 347 -29.81 6.36 -14.80
CA ALA A 347 -29.53 5.09 -15.47
C ALA A 347 -29.49 3.83 -14.55
N GLN A 348 -29.68 3.99 -13.26
CA GLN A 348 -29.55 2.92 -12.26
C GLN A 348 -30.86 2.58 -11.53
N SER A 349 -31.97 3.18 -11.90
CA SER A 349 -33.26 2.85 -11.28
C SER A 349 -33.87 1.63 -11.96
N THR A 350 -33.88 0.49 -11.27
CA THR A 350 -34.84 -0.59 -11.59
C THR A 350 -36.28 -0.06 -11.44
N PRO A 351 -37.23 -0.46 -12.31
CA PRO A 351 -38.58 0.11 -12.34
C PRO A 351 -39.50 -0.26 -11.17
N ALA A 352 -39.02 -0.51 -9.99
CA ALA A 352 -39.79 -1.11 -8.92
C ALA A 352 -39.80 -0.34 -7.59
N GLU A 353 -39.60 0.99 -7.56
CA GLU A 353 -39.95 1.76 -6.35
C GLU A 353 -40.25 3.22 -6.70
N GLU A 354 -41.54 3.58 -6.69
CA GLU A 354 -42.07 4.94 -6.82
C GLU A 354 -41.88 5.84 -5.57
N ALA A 355 -40.96 5.49 -4.67
CA ALA A 355 -40.61 6.37 -3.57
C ALA A 355 -39.55 7.38 -4.03
N ALA A 356 -39.78 8.68 -3.78
CA ALA A 356 -38.81 9.74 -4.06
C ALA A 356 -37.45 9.39 -3.43
N PRO A 357 -36.34 9.41 -4.21
CA PRO A 357 -35.05 8.97 -3.70
C PRO A 357 -34.64 9.83 -2.50
N VAL A 358 -34.36 9.18 -1.38
CA VAL A 358 -33.88 9.86 -0.16
C VAL A 358 -32.58 10.60 -0.46
N PRO A 359 -32.46 11.89 -0.15
CA PRO A 359 -31.22 12.62 -0.38
C PRO A 359 -30.06 11.97 0.38
N SER A 360 -28.93 11.80 -0.30
CA SER A 360 -27.71 11.26 0.31
C SER A 360 -26.58 12.30 0.23
N TYR A 361 -25.66 12.22 1.18
CA TYR A 361 -24.57 13.16 1.31
C TYR A 361 -23.23 12.45 1.39
N ARG A 362 -22.19 13.06 0.81
CA ARG A 362 -20.79 12.60 0.91
C ARG A 362 -20.00 13.61 1.73
N LEU A 363 -19.31 13.13 2.74
CA LEU A 363 -18.38 13.92 3.55
C LEU A 363 -17.13 14.26 2.71
N ALA A 364 -16.61 15.47 2.89
CA ALA A 364 -15.35 15.87 2.27
C ALA A 364 -14.20 15.01 2.80
N ASP A 365 -13.35 14.50 1.90
CA ASP A 365 -12.30 13.52 2.24
C ASP A 365 -11.33 14.04 3.31
N TYR A 366 -11.06 15.35 3.31
CA TYR A 366 -10.20 15.95 4.32
C TYR A 366 -10.85 15.93 5.74
N LEU A 367 -12.15 16.13 5.83
CA LEU A 367 -12.90 15.99 7.08
C LEU A 367 -13.02 14.52 7.51
N GLU A 368 -13.18 13.61 6.56
CA GLU A 368 -13.16 12.17 6.86
C GLU A 368 -11.81 11.76 7.47
N GLN A 369 -10.70 12.17 6.87
CA GLN A 369 -9.37 11.87 7.40
C GLN A 369 -9.13 12.55 8.76
N HIS A 370 -9.59 13.79 8.93
CA HIS A 370 -9.56 14.47 10.22
C HIS A 370 -10.35 13.70 11.28
N GLY A 371 -11.56 13.24 10.96
CA GLY A 371 -12.41 12.44 11.83
C GLY A 371 -11.77 11.10 12.22
N ARG A 372 -11.15 10.38 11.26
CA ARG A 372 -10.42 9.14 11.51
C ARG A 372 -9.30 9.32 12.54
N ARG A 373 -8.56 10.44 12.49
CA ARG A 373 -7.46 10.73 13.42
C ARG A 373 -7.96 11.25 14.77
N ARG A 374 -8.83 12.25 14.78
CA ARG A 374 -9.25 12.95 16.01
C ARG A 374 -10.33 12.19 16.81
N ARG A 375 -11.18 11.44 16.10
CA ARG A 375 -12.30 10.71 16.73
C ARG A 375 -12.05 9.19 16.83
N ALA A 376 -10.84 8.72 16.53
CA ALA A 376 -10.48 7.29 16.46
C ALA A 376 -10.92 6.51 17.72
N ARG A 377 -10.77 7.11 18.91
CA ARG A 377 -11.06 6.48 20.21
C ARG A 377 -12.45 6.80 20.75
N LEU A 378 -13.21 7.68 20.10
CA LEU A 378 -14.54 8.03 20.57
C LEU A 378 -15.53 6.94 20.21
N CYS A 379 -16.45 6.64 21.13
CA CYS A 379 -17.59 5.79 20.86
C CYS A 379 -18.78 6.69 20.53
N PRO A 380 -19.46 6.50 19.38
CA PRO A 380 -20.68 7.21 19.09
C PRO A 380 -21.75 7.00 20.17
N PRO A 381 -22.64 7.99 20.39
CA PRO A 381 -23.74 7.89 21.31
C PRO A 381 -24.85 6.96 20.81
N GLU A 382 -25.90 6.78 21.61
CA GLU A 382 -26.98 5.83 21.32
C GLU A 382 -27.77 6.18 20.06
N SER A 383 -28.10 7.45 19.86
CA SER A 383 -28.79 7.95 18.66
C SER A 383 -28.12 7.57 17.35
N PHE A 384 -26.77 7.52 17.34
CA PHE A 384 -26.01 7.08 16.16
C PHE A 384 -26.30 5.62 15.80
N TRP A 385 -26.28 4.72 16.79
CA TRP A 385 -26.49 3.29 16.56
C TRP A 385 -27.92 2.99 16.17
N GLN A 386 -28.90 3.68 16.81
CA GLN A 386 -30.30 3.59 16.47
C GLN A 386 -30.57 4.07 15.03
N ALA A 387 -30.07 5.24 14.67
CA ALA A 387 -30.20 5.77 13.31
C ALA A 387 -29.52 4.86 12.26
N ALA A 388 -28.38 4.26 12.61
CA ALA A 388 -27.74 3.29 11.74
C ALA A 388 -28.64 2.08 11.49
N HIS A 389 -29.19 1.49 12.55
CA HIS A 389 -30.11 0.35 12.47
C HIS A 389 -31.31 0.65 11.53
N ASP A 390 -31.83 1.87 11.58
CA ASP A 390 -33.08 2.22 10.87
C ASP A 390 -32.86 2.65 9.42
N HIS A 391 -31.67 3.14 9.06
CA HIS A 391 -31.45 3.83 7.78
C HIS A 391 -30.29 3.34 6.92
N LEU A 392 -29.40 2.49 7.45
CA LEU A 392 -28.26 2.02 6.69
C LEU A 392 -28.49 0.67 6.02
N SER A 393 -27.72 0.39 4.97
CA SER A 393 -27.80 -0.87 4.23
C SER A 393 -27.28 -2.07 5.05
N PRO A 394 -27.67 -3.29 4.74
CA PRO A 394 -27.23 -4.49 5.44
C PRO A 394 -25.70 -4.67 5.46
N GLU A 395 -25.01 -4.29 4.39
CA GLU A 395 -23.55 -4.31 4.30
C GLU A 395 -22.90 -3.33 5.28
N GLU A 396 -23.46 -2.12 5.38
CA GLU A 396 -23.01 -1.09 6.31
C GLU A 396 -23.30 -1.50 7.76
N LEU A 397 -24.48 -2.06 8.02
CA LEU A 397 -24.86 -2.59 9.34
C LEU A 397 -23.90 -3.68 9.80
N THR A 398 -23.44 -4.55 8.90
CA THR A 398 -22.45 -5.57 9.22
C THR A 398 -21.13 -4.95 9.68
N SER A 399 -20.63 -3.96 8.95
CA SER A 399 -19.41 -3.25 9.30
C SER A 399 -19.52 -2.50 10.63
N LEU A 400 -20.69 -1.90 10.88
CA LEU A 400 -20.98 -1.21 12.14
C LEU A 400 -21.18 -2.19 13.31
N ALA A 401 -21.71 -3.39 13.08
CA ALA A 401 -21.79 -4.43 14.11
C ALA A 401 -20.38 -4.86 14.59
N GLU A 402 -19.45 -5.06 13.66
CA GLU A 402 -18.05 -5.31 13.98
C GLU A 402 -17.41 -4.15 14.75
N ALA A 403 -17.70 -2.91 14.32
CA ALA A 403 -17.21 -1.70 14.98
C ALA A 403 -17.80 -1.51 16.38
N ALA A 404 -19.06 -1.82 16.59
CA ALA A 404 -19.73 -1.80 17.89
C ALA A 404 -19.11 -2.84 18.83
N ARG A 405 -18.90 -4.07 18.33
CA ARG A 405 -18.29 -5.18 19.07
C ARG A 405 -16.88 -4.83 19.53
N SER A 406 -16.05 -4.28 18.66
CA SER A 406 -14.67 -3.85 18.99
C SER A 406 -14.61 -2.74 20.05
N ARG A 407 -15.75 -2.05 20.30
CA ARG A 407 -15.92 -1.00 21.31
C ARG A 407 -16.74 -1.46 22.52
N HIS A 408 -16.94 -2.80 22.64
CA HIS A 408 -17.71 -3.42 23.73
C HIS A 408 -19.17 -2.97 23.81
N ARG A 409 -19.75 -2.51 22.70
CA ARG A 409 -21.18 -2.21 22.56
C ARG A 409 -21.96 -3.44 22.07
N PHE A 410 -21.93 -4.52 22.88
CA PHE A 410 -22.41 -5.84 22.47
C PHE A 410 -23.90 -5.87 22.11
N GLN A 411 -24.74 -5.09 22.79
CA GLN A 411 -26.16 -5.01 22.47
C GLN A 411 -26.40 -4.43 21.07
N TRP A 412 -25.71 -3.33 20.76
CA TRP A 412 -25.80 -2.74 19.42
C TRP A 412 -25.19 -3.66 18.34
N ALA A 413 -24.08 -4.30 18.63
CA ALA A 413 -23.50 -5.28 17.72
C ALA A 413 -24.49 -6.39 17.38
N GLU A 414 -25.23 -6.87 18.39
CA GLU A 414 -26.27 -7.90 18.25
C GLU A 414 -27.43 -7.41 17.38
N GLN A 415 -28.01 -6.25 17.70
CA GLN A 415 -29.18 -5.70 16.99
C GLN A 415 -28.86 -5.39 15.53
N LEU A 416 -27.70 -4.75 15.25
CA LEU A 416 -27.24 -4.44 13.90
C LEU A 416 -26.99 -5.72 13.09
N ALA A 417 -26.37 -6.75 13.70
CA ALA A 417 -26.13 -8.03 13.06
C ALA A 417 -27.45 -8.76 12.75
N GLN A 418 -28.41 -8.72 13.67
CA GLN A 418 -29.73 -9.32 13.47
C GLN A 418 -30.48 -8.64 12.33
N GLN A 419 -30.51 -7.30 12.31
CA GLN A 419 -31.14 -6.53 11.25
C GLN A 419 -30.48 -6.82 9.89
N ALA A 420 -29.15 -6.80 9.83
CA ALA A 420 -28.40 -7.12 8.61
C ALA A 420 -28.74 -8.54 8.09
N SER A 421 -28.88 -9.51 8.98
CA SER A 421 -29.19 -10.91 8.62
C SER A 421 -30.59 -11.09 8.01
N CYS A 422 -31.50 -10.17 8.24
CA CYS A 422 -32.85 -10.19 7.67
C CYS A 422 -32.87 -9.93 6.15
N SER A 423 -31.83 -9.30 5.61
CA SER A 423 -31.75 -8.90 4.20
C SER A 423 -31.71 -10.06 3.20
N GLY A 424 -31.29 -11.25 3.64
CA GLY A 424 -31.05 -12.39 2.73
C GLY A 424 -29.82 -12.26 1.84
N ASN A 425 -29.04 -11.19 1.97
CA ASN A 425 -27.79 -11.02 1.24
C ASN A 425 -26.75 -12.04 1.73
N ALA A 426 -26.31 -12.91 0.82
CA ALA A 426 -25.45 -14.04 1.15
C ALA A 426 -24.09 -13.63 1.76
N ASN A 427 -23.48 -12.56 1.28
CA ASN A 427 -22.20 -12.07 1.80
C ASN A 427 -22.36 -11.51 3.21
N VAL A 428 -23.47 -10.80 3.45
CA VAL A 428 -23.83 -10.31 4.78
C VAL A 428 -24.02 -11.50 5.74
N LEU A 429 -24.77 -12.53 5.32
CA LEU A 429 -25.01 -13.73 6.12
C LEU A 429 -23.70 -14.44 6.50
N VAL A 430 -22.74 -14.55 5.57
CA VAL A 430 -21.41 -15.15 5.85
C VAL A 430 -20.65 -14.32 6.88
N ARG A 431 -20.59 -13.01 6.72
CA ARG A 431 -19.89 -12.13 7.67
C ARG A 431 -20.52 -12.15 9.07
N ILE A 432 -21.86 -12.14 9.15
CA ILE A 432 -22.53 -12.27 10.45
C ILE A 432 -22.28 -13.63 11.06
N ALA A 433 -22.24 -14.70 10.27
CA ALA A 433 -21.90 -16.02 10.76
C ALA A 433 -20.49 -16.08 11.37
N GLU A 434 -19.53 -15.38 10.80
CA GLU A 434 -18.18 -15.25 11.38
C GLU A 434 -18.20 -14.51 12.73
N ILE A 435 -18.96 -13.43 12.83
CA ILE A 435 -19.19 -12.72 14.10
C ILE A 435 -19.78 -13.70 15.14
N ARG A 436 -20.84 -14.43 14.79
CA ARG A 436 -21.49 -15.41 15.68
C ARG A 436 -20.55 -16.54 16.12
N ARG A 437 -19.70 -17.00 15.21
CA ARG A 437 -18.71 -18.04 15.53
C ARG A 437 -17.68 -17.54 16.55
N THR A 438 -17.22 -16.29 16.41
CA THR A 438 -16.29 -15.69 17.38
C THR A 438 -16.95 -15.44 18.73
N ASP A 439 -18.26 -15.26 18.80
CA ASP A 439 -19.05 -15.11 20.02
C ASP A 439 -19.44 -16.47 20.66
N GLY A 440 -19.09 -17.58 20.01
CA GLY A 440 -19.41 -18.94 20.48
C GLY A 440 -20.81 -19.40 20.12
N ALA A 441 -21.61 -18.63 19.36
CA ALA A 441 -22.95 -18.97 18.93
C ALA A 441 -22.94 -19.88 17.67
N LEU A 442 -22.31 -21.04 17.77
CA LEU A 442 -22.00 -21.93 16.63
C LEU A 442 -23.25 -22.37 15.86
N ASN A 443 -24.35 -22.73 16.56
CA ASN A 443 -25.57 -23.17 15.91
C ASN A 443 -26.24 -22.07 15.05
N GLU A 444 -26.13 -20.84 15.48
CA GLU A 444 -26.65 -19.69 14.72
C GLU A 444 -25.75 -19.38 13.51
N ALA A 445 -24.44 -19.41 13.70
CA ALA A 445 -23.48 -19.26 12.61
C ALA A 445 -23.74 -20.30 11.51
N ASP A 446 -23.95 -21.57 11.87
CA ASP A 446 -24.23 -22.64 10.90
C ASP A 446 -25.56 -22.43 10.15
N ARG A 447 -26.60 -21.94 10.82
CA ARG A 447 -27.87 -21.58 10.15
C ARG A 447 -27.69 -20.45 9.14
N LEU A 448 -26.93 -19.43 9.48
CA LEU A 448 -26.63 -18.30 8.59
C LEU A 448 -25.82 -18.76 7.37
N ILE A 449 -24.79 -19.58 7.59
CA ILE A 449 -24.00 -20.19 6.50
C ILE A 449 -24.88 -21.06 5.59
N GLN A 450 -25.79 -21.85 6.16
CA GLN A 450 -26.70 -22.66 5.36
C GLN A 450 -27.62 -21.78 4.48
N ARG A 451 -28.19 -20.72 5.05
CA ARG A 451 -29.01 -19.76 4.27
C ARG A 451 -28.21 -19.10 3.14
N ALA A 452 -26.97 -18.71 3.43
CA ALA A 452 -26.09 -18.14 2.40
C ALA A 452 -25.75 -19.17 1.32
N ALA A 453 -25.52 -20.43 1.67
CA ALA A 453 -25.23 -21.51 0.72
C ALA A 453 -26.45 -21.84 -0.18
N GLU A 454 -27.67 -21.70 0.32
CA GLU A 454 -28.92 -21.87 -0.45
C GLU A 454 -29.03 -20.87 -1.60
N THR A 455 -28.48 -19.67 -1.43
CA THR A 455 -28.43 -18.64 -2.49
C THR A 455 -27.33 -18.86 -3.52
N GLY A 456 -26.46 -19.87 -3.33
CA GLY A 456 -25.33 -20.18 -4.22
C GLY A 456 -24.04 -19.42 -3.89
N ASN A 457 -23.91 -18.80 -2.72
CA ASN A 457 -22.68 -18.14 -2.29
C ASN A 457 -21.54 -19.13 -2.14
N THR A 458 -20.47 -18.98 -2.92
CA THR A 458 -19.36 -19.93 -2.98
C THR A 458 -18.62 -20.09 -1.66
N THR A 459 -18.41 -19.00 -0.92
CA THR A 459 -17.75 -19.03 0.40
C THR A 459 -18.58 -19.83 1.41
N ALA A 460 -19.90 -19.61 1.43
CA ALA A 460 -20.81 -20.36 2.27
C ALA A 460 -20.87 -21.84 1.89
N LEU A 461 -20.93 -22.15 0.59
CA LEU A 461 -20.91 -23.53 0.09
C LEU A 461 -19.64 -24.26 0.53
N ILE A 462 -18.48 -23.61 0.44
CA ILE A 462 -17.20 -24.19 0.86
C ILE A 462 -17.17 -24.37 2.39
N SER A 463 -17.59 -23.38 3.16
CA SER A 463 -17.63 -23.47 4.63
C SER A 463 -18.54 -24.59 5.10
N LEU A 464 -19.70 -24.76 4.46
CA LEU A 464 -20.64 -25.82 4.75
C LEU A 464 -20.09 -27.18 4.32
N ALA A 465 -19.40 -27.28 3.17
CA ALA A 465 -18.74 -28.49 2.72
C ALA A 465 -17.70 -29.00 3.73
N ILE A 466 -16.88 -28.10 4.26
CA ILE A 466 -15.89 -28.41 5.29
C ILE A 466 -16.58 -28.89 6.59
N ALA A 467 -17.65 -28.22 7.01
CA ALA A 467 -18.42 -28.63 8.19
C ALA A 467 -19.03 -30.04 8.02
N ARG A 468 -19.59 -30.35 6.83
CA ARG A 468 -20.14 -31.67 6.50
C ARG A 468 -19.07 -32.76 6.44
N GLU A 469 -17.89 -32.46 5.88
CA GLU A 469 -16.77 -33.40 5.87
C GLU A 469 -16.32 -33.73 7.30
N ASN A 470 -16.18 -32.73 8.18
CA ASN A 470 -15.84 -32.91 9.59
C ASN A 470 -16.90 -33.73 10.36
N ALA A 471 -18.15 -33.59 9.99
CA ALA A 471 -19.27 -34.38 10.55
C ALA A 471 -19.35 -35.79 9.97
N GLY A 472 -18.56 -36.16 8.97
CA GLY A 472 -18.54 -37.45 8.32
C GLY A 472 -19.55 -37.59 7.14
N HIS A 473 -20.26 -36.53 6.79
CA HIS A 473 -21.25 -36.51 5.68
C HIS A 473 -20.54 -36.21 4.34
N ARG A 474 -19.73 -37.17 3.88
CA ARG A 474 -18.82 -37.02 2.75
C ARG A 474 -19.51 -36.70 1.41
N GLU A 475 -20.62 -37.34 1.10
CA GLU A 475 -21.36 -37.12 -0.16
C GLU A 475 -21.92 -35.71 -0.23
N GLU A 476 -22.51 -35.25 0.88
CA GLU A 476 -23.01 -33.86 0.96
C GLU A 476 -21.88 -32.84 0.82
N ALA A 477 -20.75 -33.09 1.47
CA ALA A 477 -19.55 -32.23 1.37
C ALA A 477 -19.04 -32.11 -0.08
N GLU A 478 -18.97 -33.25 -0.81
CA GLU A 478 -18.58 -33.24 -2.22
C GLU A 478 -19.56 -32.47 -3.10
N GLN A 479 -20.87 -32.68 -2.91
CA GLN A 479 -21.90 -31.96 -3.68
C GLN A 479 -21.82 -30.45 -3.46
N LEU A 480 -21.62 -30.00 -2.23
CA LEU A 480 -21.47 -28.59 -1.90
C LEU A 480 -20.20 -27.99 -2.51
N ALA A 481 -19.07 -28.69 -2.39
CA ALA A 481 -17.81 -28.25 -3.00
C ALA A 481 -17.87 -28.23 -4.54
N GLN A 482 -18.60 -29.18 -5.14
CA GLN A 482 -18.84 -29.22 -6.58
C GLN A 482 -19.71 -28.03 -7.03
N ARG A 483 -20.79 -27.72 -6.32
CA ARG A 483 -21.60 -26.53 -6.60
C ARG A 483 -20.81 -25.23 -6.52
N ALA A 484 -19.93 -25.11 -5.51
CA ALA A 484 -19.03 -23.94 -5.40
C ALA A 484 -18.08 -23.87 -6.61
N ALA A 485 -17.54 -25.00 -7.05
CA ALA A 485 -16.65 -25.08 -8.20
C ALA A 485 -17.34 -24.76 -9.53
N GLU A 486 -18.59 -25.19 -9.73
CA GLU A 486 -19.42 -24.82 -10.88
C GLU A 486 -19.76 -23.32 -10.90
N ALA A 487 -19.87 -22.70 -9.73
CA ALA A 487 -19.99 -21.25 -9.58
C ALA A 487 -18.66 -20.49 -9.71
N GLY A 488 -17.55 -21.19 -10.04
CA GLY A 488 -16.22 -20.63 -10.35
C GLY A 488 -15.21 -20.64 -9.20
N ASP A 489 -15.52 -21.24 -8.04
CA ASP A 489 -14.58 -21.37 -6.92
C ASP A 489 -14.29 -22.84 -6.56
N SER A 490 -13.24 -23.38 -7.14
CA SER A 490 -12.79 -24.77 -6.93
C SER A 490 -11.94 -24.97 -5.66
N LYS A 491 -11.79 -23.96 -4.80
CA LYS A 491 -11.01 -24.06 -3.54
C LYS A 491 -11.57 -25.12 -2.60
N GLY A 492 -12.90 -25.25 -2.54
CA GLY A 492 -13.58 -26.25 -1.69
C GLY A 492 -13.15 -27.68 -1.98
N LEU A 493 -13.07 -28.07 -3.27
CA LEU A 493 -12.58 -29.39 -3.68
C LEU A 493 -11.14 -29.63 -3.20
N GLY A 494 -10.28 -28.59 -3.29
CA GLY A 494 -8.90 -28.67 -2.80
C GLY A 494 -8.81 -28.85 -1.29
N GLN A 495 -9.61 -28.13 -0.53
CA GLN A 495 -9.64 -28.23 0.93
C GLN A 495 -10.15 -29.59 1.40
N LEU A 496 -11.21 -30.11 0.77
CA LEU A 496 -11.69 -31.46 1.05
C LEU A 496 -10.63 -32.52 0.71
N ALA A 497 -9.87 -32.33 -0.39
CA ALA A 497 -8.78 -33.23 -0.75
C ALA A 497 -7.70 -33.30 0.34
N GLU A 498 -7.29 -32.15 0.87
CA GLU A 498 -6.32 -32.07 1.96
C GLU A 498 -6.83 -32.68 3.28
N MET A 499 -8.11 -32.46 3.59
CA MET A 499 -8.74 -33.05 4.76
C MET A 499 -8.76 -34.57 4.66
N ARG A 500 -9.12 -35.12 3.51
CA ARG A 500 -9.13 -36.58 3.28
C ARG A 500 -7.74 -37.20 3.34
N GLU A 501 -6.74 -36.53 2.79
CA GLU A 501 -5.35 -36.97 2.91
C GLU A 501 -4.92 -37.05 4.38
N SER A 502 -5.26 -36.01 5.19
CA SER A 502 -4.99 -35.99 6.62
C SER A 502 -5.72 -37.09 7.41
N HIS A 503 -6.93 -37.45 6.96
CA HIS A 503 -7.74 -38.55 7.51
C HIS A 503 -7.40 -39.93 6.93
N ARG A 504 -6.27 -40.05 6.22
CA ARG A 504 -5.77 -41.31 5.63
C ARG A 504 -6.71 -41.91 4.57
N ASP A 505 -7.40 -41.09 3.83
CA ASP A 505 -8.16 -41.47 2.62
C ASP A 505 -7.46 -40.92 1.35
N PRO A 506 -6.37 -41.55 0.93
CA PRO A 506 -5.58 -41.05 -0.21
C PRO A 506 -6.28 -41.19 -1.56
N LYS A 507 -7.27 -42.08 -1.69
CA LYS A 507 -8.04 -42.26 -2.92
C LYS A 507 -9.03 -41.13 -3.08
N GLY A 508 -9.85 -40.87 -2.05
CA GLY A 508 -10.79 -39.74 -2.05
C GLY A 508 -10.10 -38.40 -2.19
N ALA A 509 -8.93 -38.21 -1.58
CA ALA A 509 -8.12 -37.02 -1.74
C ALA A 509 -7.69 -36.80 -3.20
N GLU A 510 -7.22 -37.83 -3.86
CA GLU A 510 -6.77 -37.79 -5.26
C GLU A 510 -7.91 -37.51 -6.22
N GLU A 511 -9.09 -38.13 -6.04
CA GLU A 511 -10.28 -37.90 -6.87
C GLU A 511 -10.74 -36.43 -6.80
N LEU A 512 -10.80 -35.84 -5.61
CA LEU A 512 -11.15 -34.43 -5.42
C LEU A 512 -10.11 -33.50 -6.03
N ALA A 513 -8.83 -33.79 -5.86
CA ALA A 513 -7.75 -32.99 -6.46
C ALA A 513 -7.77 -33.04 -7.99
N LEU A 514 -8.11 -34.18 -8.60
CA LEU A 514 -8.30 -34.32 -10.04
C LEU A 514 -9.51 -33.53 -10.55
N ARG A 515 -10.63 -33.55 -9.81
CA ARG A 515 -11.78 -32.71 -10.15
C ARG A 515 -11.42 -31.23 -10.08
N ALA A 516 -10.69 -30.79 -9.06
CA ALA A 516 -10.19 -29.40 -8.97
C ALA A 516 -9.30 -29.05 -10.17
N ALA A 517 -8.37 -29.96 -10.56
CA ALA A 517 -7.46 -29.74 -11.68
C ALA A 517 -8.20 -29.66 -13.03
N SER A 518 -9.29 -30.44 -13.23
CA SER A 518 -10.12 -30.38 -14.45
C SER A 518 -10.82 -29.01 -14.61
N LEU A 519 -10.96 -28.28 -13.53
CA LEU A 519 -11.51 -26.90 -13.46
C LEU A 519 -10.40 -25.84 -13.44
N GLY A 520 -9.14 -26.24 -13.74
CA GLY A 520 -8.00 -25.33 -13.82
C GLY A 520 -7.26 -25.07 -12.50
N ASN A 521 -7.65 -25.73 -11.39
CA ASN A 521 -6.95 -25.59 -10.11
C ASN A 521 -6.09 -26.81 -9.82
N THR A 522 -4.83 -26.75 -10.23
CA THR A 522 -3.81 -27.80 -10.05
C THR A 522 -3.17 -27.82 -8.65
N SER A 523 -3.34 -26.77 -7.87
CA SER A 523 -2.71 -26.60 -6.55
C SER A 523 -2.94 -27.78 -5.59
N PRO A 524 -4.15 -28.39 -5.52
CA PRO A 524 -4.38 -29.56 -4.66
C PRO A 524 -3.53 -30.76 -5.02
N LEU A 525 -3.35 -31.06 -6.33
CA LEU A 525 -2.47 -32.14 -6.77
C LEU A 525 -1.03 -31.93 -6.31
N ILE A 526 -0.54 -30.69 -6.37
CA ILE A 526 0.82 -30.35 -5.98
C ILE A 526 0.99 -30.48 -4.46
N ARG A 527 0.04 -29.98 -3.66
CA ARG A 527 0.09 -30.08 -2.19
C ARG A 527 0.01 -31.54 -1.71
N LEU A 528 -0.85 -32.36 -2.32
CA LEU A 528 -0.90 -33.81 -2.07
C LEU A 528 0.43 -34.48 -2.43
N ALA A 529 1.04 -34.13 -3.57
CA ALA A 529 2.33 -34.65 -3.98
C ALA A 529 3.44 -34.34 -2.97
N GLU A 530 3.48 -33.12 -2.46
CA GLU A 530 4.43 -32.70 -1.42
C GLU A 530 4.23 -33.49 -0.12
N ALA A 531 2.98 -33.58 0.33
CA ALA A 531 2.64 -34.32 1.55
C ALA A 531 3.04 -35.80 1.43
N ARG A 532 2.74 -36.45 0.29
CA ARG A 532 3.12 -37.84 0.02
C ARG A 532 4.61 -38.03 -0.12
N GLU A 533 5.33 -37.09 -0.71
CA GLU A 533 6.79 -37.14 -0.79
C GLU A 533 7.42 -37.12 0.60
N LEU A 534 6.95 -36.20 1.47
CA LEU A 534 7.40 -36.10 2.85
C LEU A 534 7.06 -37.38 3.68
N ALA A 535 5.95 -38.03 3.38
CA ALA A 535 5.54 -39.31 3.98
C ALA A 535 6.28 -40.52 3.39
N GLY A 536 7.21 -40.37 2.43
CA GLY A 536 7.95 -41.43 1.78
C GLY A 536 7.20 -42.18 0.67
N ALA A 537 6.00 -41.71 0.27
CA ALA A 537 5.22 -42.31 -0.80
C ALA A 537 5.63 -41.77 -2.20
N HIS A 538 6.93 -41.95 -2.53
CA HIS A 538 7.60 -41.32 -3.68
C HIS A 538 6.94 -41.59 -5.04
N GLN A 539 6.45 -42.79 -5.29
CA GLN A 539 5.77 -43.13 -6.57
C GLN A 539 4.42 -42.37 -6.70
N SER A 540 3.68 -42.27 -5.63
CA SER A 540 2.41 -41.55 -5.61
C SER A 540 2.64 -40.06 -5.81
N ALA A 541 3.63 -39.47 -5.13
CA ALA A 541 4.01 -38.06 -5.32
C ALA A 541 4.39 -37.75 -6.77
N GLU A 542 5.19 -38.58 -7.39
CA GLU A 542 5.60 -38.42 -8.78
C GLU A 542 4.42 -38.51 -9.77
N ARG A 543 3.48 -39.43 -9.52
CA ARG A 543 2.26 -39.55 -10.33
C ARG A 543 1.39 -38.29 -10.23
N LEU A 544 1.18 -37.74 -9.03
CA LEU A 544 0.41 -36.55 -8.83
C LEU A 544 1.05 -35.31 -9.50
N CYS A 545 2.38 -35.21 -9.42
CA CYS A 545 3.10 -34.15 -10.12
C CYS A 545 2.97 -34.28 -11.66
N GLN A 546 2.96 -35.50 -12.17
CA GLN A 546 2.76 -35.74 -13.60
C GLN A 546 1.34 -35.36 -14.04
N LEU A 547 0.33 -35.64 -13.21
CA LEU A 547 -1.06 -35.22 -13.46
C LEU A 547 -1.19 -33.70 -13.47
N ALA A 548 -0.55 -33.01 -12.53
CA ALA A 548 -0.52 -31.55 -12.51
C ALA A 548 0.20 -30.99 -13.77
N ALA A 549 1.31 -31.57 -14.15
CA ALA A 549 2.07 -31.17 -15.36
C ALA A 549 1.26 -31.40 -16.66
N ASN A 550 0.51 -32.48 -16.75
CA ASN A 550 -0.38 -32.75 -17.89
C ASN A 550 -1.55 -31.73 -17.95
N ALA A 551 -1.96 -31.18 -16.81
CA ALA A 551 -2.89 -30.07 -16.72
C ALA A 551 -2.24 -28.68 -16.92
N GLY A 552 -0.97 -28.62 -17.31
CA GLY A 552 -0.24 -27.39 -17.64
C GLY A 552 0.59 -26.79 -16.51
N ASP A 553 0.66 -27.42 -15.34
CA ASP A 553 1.41 -26.92 -14.20
C ASP A 553 2.53 -27.87 -13.77
N ALA A 554 3.73 -27.59 -14.25
CA ALA A 554 4.93 -28.36 -13.94
C ALA A 554 5.65 -27.92 -12.63
N THR A 555 5.08 -26.98 -11.87
CA THR A 555 5.71 -26.47 -10.64
C THR A 555 5.82 -27.55 -9.56
N GLY A 556 4.86 -28.46 -9.48
CA GLY A 556 4.88 -29.59 -8.56
C GLY A 556 6.10 -30.50 -8.76
N LEU A 557 6.50 -30.75 -9.99
CA LEU A 557 7.69 -31.53 -10.29
C LEU A 557 8.96 -30.89 -9.70
N VAL A 558 9.08 -29.57 -9.81
CA VAL A 558 10.23 -28.83 -9.28
C VAL A 558 10.22 -28.82 -7.75
N ARG A 559 9.05 -28.65 -7.12
CA ARG A 559 8.90 -28.61 -5.67
C ARG A 559 9.22 -29.96 -5.04
N VAL A 560 8.66 -31.04 -5.56
CA VAL A 560 8.97 -32.41 -5.10
C VAL A 560 10.42 -32.77 -5.37
N ALA A 561 10.99 -32.36 -6.51
CA ALA A 561 12.42 -32.55 -6.77
C ALA A 561 13.31 -31.85 -5.75
N ALA A 562 12.96 -30.63 -5.36
CA ALA A 562 13.67 -29.88 -4.31
C ALA A 562 13.60 -30.61 -2.95
N ILE A 563 12.44 -31.17 -2.56
CA ILE A 563 12.28 -31.98 -1.36
C ILE A 563 13.18 -33.22 -1.42
N ARG A 564 13.20 -33.95 -2.54
CA ARG A 564 14.10 -35.11 -2.75
C ARG A 564 15.58 -34.75 -2.65
N GLU A 565 15.95 -33.57 -3.19
CA GLU A 565 17.32 -33.08 -3.13
C GLU A 565 17.75 -32.81 -1.66
N THR A 566 16.88 -32.21 -0.85
CA THR A 566 17.12 -31.95 0.58
C THR A 566 17.20 -33.24 1.40
N LEU A 567 16.43 -34.26 1.04
CA LEU A 567 16.47 -35.63 1.62
C LEU A 567 17.62 -36.49 1.09
N GLY A 568 18.49 -35.96 0.22
CA GLY A 568 19.66 -36.67 -0.31
C GLY A 568 19.38 -37.61 -1.50
N ALA A 569 18.14 -37.72 -1.97
CA ALA A 569 17.76 -38.59 -3.08
C ALA A 569 18.04 -37.93 -4.46
N ARG A 570 19.28 -37.54 -4.71
CA ARG A 570 19.73 -36.72 -5.86
C ARG A 570 19.31 -37.28 -7.22
N ASN A 571 19.42 -38.60 -7.44
CA ASN A 571 19.05 -39.24 -8.70
C ASN A 571 17.55 -39.12 -8.99
N GLY A 572 16.70 -39.22 -7.97
CA GLY A 572 15.27 -39.04 -8.06
C GLY A 572 14.92 -37.59 -8.38
N ALA A 573 15.55 -36.63 -7.68
CA ALA A 573 15.39 -35.21 -7.92
C ALA A 573 15.76 -34.83 -9.36
N GLN A 574 16.89 -35.33 -9.87
CA GLN A 574 17.33 -35.04 -11.22
C GLN A 574 16.34 -35.51 -12.29
N LYS A 575 15.73 -36.70 -12.12
CA LYS A 575 14.67 -37.19 -13.04
C LYS A 575 13.47 -36.25 -13.08
N LEU A 576 13.02 -35.77 -11.92
CA LEU A 576 11.89 -34.84 -11.84
C LEU A 576 12.21 -33.49 -12.47
N TYR A 577 13.42 -32.96 -12.25
CA TYR A 577 13.85 -31.72 -12.92
C TYR A 577 13.92 -31.89 -14.44
N GLN A 578 14.40 -33.06 -14.94
CA GLN A 578 14.41 -33.36 -16.39
C GLN A 578 12.98 -33.41 -16.96
N LEU A 579 12.06 -34.02 -16.21
CA LEU A 579 10.66 -34.09 -16.63
C LEU A 579 10.02 -32.68 -16.65
N ALA A 580 10.24 -31.85 -15.60
CA ALA A 580 9.78 -30.48 -15.55
C ALA A 580 10.36 -29.62 -16.70
N ALA A 581 11.64 -29.79 -17.01
CA ALA A 581 12.29 -29.09 -18.12
C ALA A 581 11.72 -29.46 -19.50
N ARG A 582 11.35 -30.75 -19.71
CA ARG A 582 10.70 -31.21 -20.96
C ARG A 582 9.34 -30.55 -21.22
N VAL A 583 8.60 -30.19 -20.14
CA VAL A 583 7.33 -29.46 -20.24
C VAL A 583 7.52 -27.95 -20.15
N GLY A 584 8.77 -27.45 -20.31
CA GLY A 584 9.06 -26.02 -20.45
C GLY A 584 9.21 -25.24 -19.14
N ASN A 585 9.39 -25.90 -17.97
CA ASN A 585 9.61 -25.21 -16.72
C ASN A 585 11.02 -24.61 -16.63
N ALA A 586 11.11 -23.27 -16.71
CA ALA A 586 12.39 -22.57 -16.73
C ALA A 586 13.20 -22.73 -15.44
N SER A 587 12.56 -22.84 -14.27
CA SER A 587 13.25 -23.06 -12.99
C SER A 587 13.94 -24.44 -12.93
N ALA A 588 13.35 -25.45 -13.56
CA ALA A 588 13.97 -26.76 -13.68
C ALA A 588 15.25 -26.72 -14.55
N LEU A 589 15.23 -25.94 -15.62
CA LEU A 589 16.42 -25.72 -16.46
C LEU A 589 17.57 -25.11 -15.68
N VAL A 590 17.28 -24.10 -14.82
CA VAL A 590 18.29 -23.50 -13.94
C VAL A 590 18.89 -24.53 -12.98
N ARG A 591 18.06 -25.36 -12.36
CA ARG A 591 18.53 -26.41 -11.44
C ARG A 591 19.38 -27.45 -12.13
N LEU A 592 18.96 -27.92 -13.31
CA LEU A 592 19.73 -28.85 -14.11
C LEU A 592 21.08 -28.27 -14.61
N ALA A 593 21.10 -27.01 -15.00
CA ALA A 593 22.32 -26.30 -15.36
C ALA A 593 23.34 -26.31 -14.21
N VAL A 594 22.90 -25.97 -12.99
CA VAL A 594 23.73 -26.00 -11.79
C VAL A 594 24.22 -27.41 -11.46
N GLN A 595 23.37 -28.45 -11.60
CA GLN A 595 23.75 -29.82 -11.35
C GLN A 595 24.79 -30.32 -12.38
N ARG A 596 24.62 -29.97 -13.66
CA ARG A 596 25.59 -30.32 -14.72
C ARG A 596 26.94 -29.65 -14.51
N GLU A 597 26.94 -28.39 -14.11
CA GLU A 597 28.17 -27.67 -13.79
C GLU A 597 28.91 -28.33 -12.62
N LYS A 598 28.20 -28.72 -11.56
CA LYS A 598 28.78 -29.48 -10.42
C LYS A 598 29.31 -30.84 -10.83
N ALA A 599 28.73 -31.47 -11.87
CA ALA A 599 29.17 -32.75 -12.40
C ALA A 599 30.32 -32.63 -13.42
N GLY A 600 30.75 -31.40 -13.74
CA GLY A 600 31.83 -31.15 -14.71
C GLY A 600 31.38 -31.03 -16.18
N ASP A 601 30.10 -31.24 -16.48
CA ASP A 601 29.56 -31.09 -17.84
C ASP A 601 29.26 -29.60 -18.10
N ARG A 602 30.34 -28.87 -18.39
CA ARG A 602 30.28 -27.40 -18.60
C ARG A 602 29.46 -27.03 -19.84
N THR A 603 29.57 -27.81 -20.93
CA THR A 603 28.84 -27.51 -22.16
C THR A 603 27.34 -27.72 -22.01
N GLY A 604 26.94 -28.82 -21.38
CA GLY A 604 25.54 -29.10 -21.10
C GLY A 604 24.94 -28.09 -20.10
N ALA A 605 25.72 -27.63 -19.14
CA ALA A 605 25.32 -26.61 -18.21
C ALA A 605 25.04 -25.26 -18.92
N GLU A 606 25.94 -24.81 -19.83
CA GLU A 606 25.75 -23.57 -20.62
C GLU A 606 24.51 -23.66 -21.52
N GLN A 607 24.29 -24.77 -22.19
CA GLN A 607 23.11 -24.95 -23.04
C GLN A 607 21.80 -24.82 -22.25
N LEU A 608 21.74 -25.47 -21.08
CA LEU A 608 20.57 -25.39 -20.21
C LEU A 608 20.35 -23.98 -19.61
N ALA A 609 21.45 -23.30 -19.26
CA ALA A 609 21.36 -21.92 -18.76
C ALA A 609 20.89 -20.95 -19.85
N TRP A 610 21.28 -21.14 -21.09
CA TRP A 610 20.77 -20.39 -22.24
C TRP A 610 19.28 -20.66 -22.50
N GLN A 611 18.86 -21.92 -22.44
CA GLN A 611 17.45 -22.27 -22.56
C GLN A 611 16.63 -21.62 -21.42
N ALA A 612 17.15 -21.60 -20.19
CA ALA A 612 16.53 -20.95 -19.07
C ALA A 612 16.46 -19.42 -19.26
N ALA A 613 17.54 -18.81 -19.78
CA ALA A 613 17.58 -17.38 -20.05
C ALA A 613 16.57 -16.97 -21.14
N ASN A 614 16.45 -17.72 -22.21
CA ASN A 614 15.45 -17.52 -23.26
C ASN A 614 14.01 -17.72 -22.77
N ALA A 615 13.83 -18.52 -21.71
CA ALA A 615 12.55 -18.68 -21.01
C ALA A 615 12.34 -17.63 -19.88
N GLY A 616 13.11 -16.53 -19.89
CA GLY A 616 12.98 -15.42 -18.94
C GLY A 616 13.79 -15.56 -17.65
N GLN A 617 14.62 -16.60 -17.51
CA GLN A 617 15.46 -16.85 -16.31
C GLN A 617 16.94 -16.54 -16.58
N SER A 618 17.27 -15.30 -16.94
CA SER A 618 18.65 -14.85 -17.23
C SER A 618 19.61 -15.05 -16.05
N PHE A 619 19.08 -15.17 -14.82
CA PHE A 619 19.86 -15.50 -13.62
C PHE A 619 20.60 -16.85 -13.70
N ALA A 620 20.17 -17.79 -14.55
CA ALA A 620 20.87 -19.07 -14.75
C ALA A 620 22.31 -18.86 -15.19
N LEU A 621 22.54 -17.97 -16.15
CA LEU A 621 23.88 -17.63 -16.66
C LEU A 621 24.75 -16.99 -15.59
N VAL A 622 24.15 -16.10 -14.76
CA VAL A 622 24.86 -15.49 -13.63
C VAL A 622 25.29 -16.55 -12.62
N ARG A 623 24.41 -17.50 -12.32
CA ARG A 623 24.72 -18.57 -11.36
C ARG A 623 25.86 -19.45 -11.82
N LEU A 624 25.91 -19.81 -13.11
CA LEU A 624 27.05 -20.52 -13.66
C LEU A 624 28.34 -19.68 -13.62
N ALA A 625 28.23 -18.38 -13.94
CA ALA A 625 29.37 -17.48 -13.87
C ALA A 625 29.98 -17.41 -12.46
N GLU A 626 29.11 -17.28 -11.42
CA GLU A 626 29.53 -17.32 -10.01
C GLU A 626 30.24 -18.64 -9.63
N MET A 627 29.68 -19.76 -10.06
CA MET A 627 30.29 -21.09 -9.80
C MET A 627 31.67 -21.23 -10.45
N ARG A 628 31.82 -20.75 -11.69
CA ARG A 628 33.11 -20.79 -12.40
C ARG A 628 34.12 -19.81 -11.82
N GLU A 629 33.68 -18.63 -11.38
CA GLU A 629 34.53 -17.69 -10.67
C GLU A 629 35.07 -18.31 -9.38
N ALA A 630 34.18 -18.93 -8.58
CA ALA A 630 34.57 -19.60 -7.33
C ALA A 630 35.51 -20.83 -7.60
N ALA A 631 35.43 -21.45 -8.76
CA ALA A 631 36.31 -22.54 -9.20
C ALA A 631 37.62 -22.04 -9.84
N GLY A 632 37.88 -20.75 -9.91
CA GLY A 632 39.07 -20.14 -10.51
C GLY A 632 39.06 -20.05 -12.04
N ALA A 633 37.96 -20.41 -12.71
CA ALA A 633 37.83 -20.34 -14.18
C ALA A 633 37.40 -18.93 -14.64
N GLN A 634 38.22 -17.94 -14.38
CA GLN A 634 37.92 -16.50 -14.50
C GLN A 634 37.45 -16.08 -15.92
N GLU A 635 38.14 -16.52 -16.99
CA GLU A 635 37.75 -16.17 -18.37
C GLU A 635 36.36 -16.71 -18.74
N ALA A 636 36.05 -17.93 -18.33
CA ALA A 636 34.75 -18.55 -18.58
C ALA A 636 33.62 -17.86 -17.76
N ALA A 637 33.93 -17.43 -16.54
CA ALA A 637 33.02 -16.67 -15.70
C ALA A 637 32.68 -15.28 -16.32
N GLU A 638 33.68 -14.55 -16.79
CA GLU A 638 33.51 -13.28 -17.48
C GLU A 638 32.66 -13.40 -18.76
N LYS A 639 32.92 -14.47 -19.56
CA LYS A 639 32.16 -14.74 -20.77
C LYS A 639 30.68 -14.93 -20.45
N LEU A 640 30.37 -15.77 -19.45
CA LEU A 640 28.99 -16.03 -19.02
C LEU A 640 28.32 -14.78 -18.45
N ALA A 641 29.06 -13.95 -17.72
CA ALA A 641 28.52 -12.69 -17.18
C ALA A 641 28.16 -11.70 -18.29
N ARG A 642 28.98 -11.59 -19.34
CA ARG A 642 28.64 -10.76 -20.51
C ARG A 642 27.40 -11.30 -21.22
N GLN A 643 27.31 -12.60 -21.41
CA GLN A 643 26.11 -13.24 -21.94
C GLN A 643 24.86 -13.03 -21.08
N ALA A 644 25.02 -13.01 -19.75
CA ALA A 644 23.91 -12.69 -18.84
C ALA A 644 23.45 -11.24 -18.98
N ILE A 645 24.37 -10.29 -19.25
CA ILE A 645 24.02 -8.89 -19.52
C ILE A 645 23.24 -8.77 -20.84
N GLU A 646 23.68 -9.45 -21.89
CA GLU A 646 22.98 -9.52 -23.18
C GLU A 646 21.55 -10.09 -23.00
N ALA A 647 21.38 -11.04 -22.05
CA ALA A 647 20.10 -11.60 -21.66
C ALA A 647 19.32 -10.73 -20.64
N GLY A 648 19.74 -9.48 -20.39
CA GLY A 648 19.04 -8.50 -19.56
C GLY A 648 19.47 -8.44 -18.08
N HIS A 649 20.47 -9.20 -17.64
CA HIS A 649 20.90 -9.20 -16.24
C HIS A 649 22.07 -8.25 -15.98
N ARG A 650 21.80 -6.95 -15.80
CA ARG A 650 22.78 -5.84 -15.70
C ARG A 650 23.84 -5.97 -14.59
N PHE A 651 23.59 -6.79 -13.55
CA PHE A 651 24.48 -6.91 -12.38
C PHE A 651 25.47 -8.07 -12.44
N ALA A 652 25.50 -8.85 -13.54
CA ALA A 652 26.30 -10.06 -13.64
C ALA A 652 27.79 -9.82 -13.41
N LEU A 653 28.38 -8.80 -14.05
CA LEU A 653 29.81 -8.45 -13.86
C LEU A 653 30.09 -7.95 -12.45
N VAL A 654 29.18 -7.20 -11.85
CA VAL A 654 29.33 -6.71 -10.46
C VAL A 654 29.41 -7.89 -9.47
N ARG A 655 28.58 -8.90 -9.67
CA ARG A 655 28.58 -10.09 -8.81
C ARG A 655 29.88 -10.86 -8.89
N ILE A 656 30.42 -11.07 -10.09
CA ILE A 656 31.73 -11.71 -10.27
C ILE A 656 32.83 -10.86 -9.67
N ALA A 657 32.84 -9.57 -9.94
CA ALA A 657 33.82 -8.63 -9.39
C ALA A 657 33.84 -8.69 -7.86
N THR A 658 32.67 -8.79 -7.20
CA THR A 658 32.56 -8.91 -5.75
C THR A 658 33.20 -10.22 -5.24
N ILE A 659 32.97 -11.34 -5.93
CA ILE A 659 33.57 -12.64 -5.57
C ILE A 659 35.10 -12.55 -5.73
N ARG A 660 35.58 -11.97 -6.82
CA ARG A 660 37.00 -11.78 -7.13
C ARG A 660 37.69 -10.91 -6.10
N GLN A 661 37.05 -9.82 -5.70
CA GLN A 661 37.53 -8.93 -4.65
C GLN A 661 37.66 -9.65 -3.31
N ALA A 662 36.65 -10.46 -2.94
CA ALA A 662 36.67 -11.27 -1.73
C ALA A 662 37.78 -12.35 -1.74
N ALA A 663 38.15 -12.84 -2.92
CA ALA A 663 39.27 -13.77 -3.12
C ALA A 663 40.66 -13.09 -3.16
N GLY A 664 40.73 -11.74 -3.00
CA GLY A 664 41.99 -10.98 -2.97
C GLY A 664 42.49 -10.49 -4.34
N ASP A 665 41.85 -10.80 -5.44
CA ASP A 665 42.20 -10.28 -6.77
C ASP A 665 41.58 -8.90 -7.01
N HIS A 666 42.14 -7.91 -6.33
CA HIS A 666 41.69 -6.51 -6.41
C HIS A 666 41.80 -5.93 -7.83
N LYS A 667 42.85 -6.28 -8.58
CA LYS A 667 43.06 -5.78 -9.95
C LYS A 667 42.03 -6.32 -10.93
N GLY A 668 41.76 -7.62 -10.83
CA GLY A 668 40.72 -8.25 -11.64
C GLY A 668 39.33 -7.75 -11.31
N ALA A 669 39.02 -7.52 -10.02
CA ALA A 669 37.74 -6.96 -9.58
C ALA A 669 37.58 -5.51 -10.07
N GLU A 670 38.61 -4.68 -9.97
CA GLU A 670 38.60 -3.29 -10.45
C GLU A 670 38.31 -3.21 -11.96
N ARG A 671 38.96 -4.07 -12.75
CA ARG A 671 38.71 -4.15 -14.21
C ARG A 671 37.24 -4.45 -14.50
N LEU A 672 36.63 -5.41 -13.79
CA LEU A 672 35.23 -5.80 -13.99
C LEU A 672 34.26 -4.72 -13.53
N TYR A 673 34.52 -4.05 -12.39
CA TYR A 673 33.72 -2.92 -11.96
C TYR A 673 33.79 -1.76 -12.97
N ARG A 674 34.99 -1.51 -13.56
CA ARG A 674 35.13 -0.50 -14.61
C ARG A 674 34.31 -0.83 -15.85
N GLN A 675 34.34 -2.07 -16.32
CA GLN A 675 33.50 -2.53 -17.44
C GLN A 675 32.02 -2.41 -17.13
N ALA A 676 31.59 -2.77 -15.91
CA ALA A 676 30.20 -2.63 -15.49
C ALA A 676 29.77 -1.16 -15.38
N ALA A 677 30.66 -0.27 -14.91
CA ALA A 677 30.42 1.16 -14.82
C ALA A 677 30.30 1.81 -16.21
N GLU A 678 31.16 1.43 -17.17
CA GLU A 678 31.09 1.85 -18.57
C GLU A 678 29.79 1.43 -19.24
N SER A 679 29.20 0.31 -18.78
CA SER A 679 27.87 -0.15 -19.21
C SER A 679 26.72 0.54 -18.48
N GLY A 680 26.99 1.61 -17.70
CA GLY A 680 25.97 2.39 -16.98
C GLY A 680 25.48 1.76 -15.68
N ASN A 681 26.23 0.85 -15.04
CA ASN A 681 25.81 0.24 -13.77
C ASN A 681 26.23 1.13 -12.58
N PRO A 682 25.30 1.79 -11.87
CA PRO A 682 25.65 2.75 -10.80
C PRO A 682 26.28 2.07 -9.57
N SER A 683 25.93 0.81 -9.29
CA SER A 683 26.54 0.05 -8.19
C SER A 683 28.02 -0.26 -8.47
N ALA A 684 28.39 -0.51 -9.73
CA ALA A 684 29.77 -0.71 -10.12
C ALA A 684 30.61 0.55 -9.94
N THR A 685 30.07 1.71 -10.32
CA THR A 685 30.74 3.00 -10.13
C THR A 685 30.99 3.29 -8.65
N ALA A 686 29.99 2.99 -7.79
CA ALA A 686 30.17 3.18 -6.33
C ALA A 686 31.26 2.26 -5.76
N ARG A 687 31.30 0.98 -6.17
CA ARG A 687 32.34 0.03 -5.76
C ARG A 687 33.74 0.44 -6.27
N LEU A 688 33.81 0.91 -7.50
CA LEU A 688 35.06 1.43 -8.07
C LEU A 688 35.58 2.67 -7.28
N THR A 689 34.69 3.55 -6.87
CA THR A 689 35.01 4.68 -6.00
C THR A 689 35.67 4.22 -4.70
N GLU A 690 35.06 3.24 -4.01
CA GLU A 690 35.59 2.68 -2.76
C GLU A 690 37.01 2.07 -2.95
N MET A 691 37.22 1.33 -4.05
CA MET A 691 38.49 0.70 -4.34
C MET A 691 39.57 1.73 -4.70
N THR A 692 39.23 2.76 -5.47
CA THR A 692 40.15 3.85 -5.85
C THR A 692 40.57 4.65 -4.63
N GLU A 693 39.67 4.90 -3.69
CA GLU A 693 39.95 5.51 -2.41
C GLU A 693 40.91 4.67 -1.58
N ALA A 694 40.66 3.37 -1.48
CA ALA A 694 41.50 2.42 -0.76
C ALA A 694 42.91 2.28 -1.38
N ALA A 695 43.02 2.51 -2.69
CA ALA A 695 44.31 2.53 -3.41
C ALA A 695 45.14 3.81 -3.19
N GLY A 696 44.60 4.80 -2.46
CA GLY A 696 45.27 6.05 -2.20
C GLY A 696 45.19 7.06 -3.34
N GLU A 697 44.19 6.98 -4.18
CA GLU A 697 43.91 7.90 -5.29
C GLU A 697 42.68 8.79 -5.00
N PRO A 698 42.75 9.71 -4.02
CA PRO A 698 41.61 10.44 -3.50
C PRO A 698 40.88 11.32 -4.52
N GLU A 699 41.61 11.95 -5.44
CA GLU A 699 41.03 12.82 -6.47
C GLU A 699 40.28 12.01 -7.53
N ALA A 700 40.77 10.80 -7.85
CA ALA A 700 40.13 9.91 -8.79
C ALA A 700 38.81 9.33 -8.19
N ALA A 701 38.82 8.97 -6.91
CA ALA A 701 37.68 8.53 -6.17
C ALA A 701 36.56 9.60 -6.11
N GLU A 702 36.94 10.89 -5.83
CA GLU A 702 35.98 11.99 -5.83
C GLU A 702 35.33 12.20 -7.21
N ARG A 703 36.14 12.15 -8.30
CA ARG A 703 35.59 12.25 -9.67
C ARG A 703 34.59 11.13 -9.99
N LEU A 704 34.91 9.89 -9.59
CA LEU A 704 34.04 8.75 -9.82
C LEU A 704 32.75 8.88 -9.01
N ALA A 705 32.82 9.29 -7.74
CA ALA A 705 31.65 9.49 -6.89
C ALA A 705 30.72 10.59 -7.42
N LEU A 706 31.30 11.70 -7.92
CA LEU A 706 30.56 12.78 -8.57
C LEU A 706 29.88 12.33 -9.86
N HIS A 707 30.58 11.49 -10.65
CA HIS A 707 30.01 10.93 -11.86
C HIS A 707 28.83 9.97 -11.51
N ALA A 708 29.00 9.13 -10.48
CA ALA A 708 27.93 8.25 -9.99
C ALA A 708 26.70 9.05 -9.51
N ALA A 709 26.92 10.14 -8.77
CA ALA A 709 25.83 11.00 -8.29
C ALA A 709 25.08 11.67 -9.45
N LYS A 710 25.77 12.16 -10.47
CA LYS A 710 25.16 12.70 -11.70
C LYS A 710 24.36 11.64 -12.48
N ALA A 711 24.76 10.38 -12.38
CA ALA A 711 24.05 9.24 -12.97
C ALA A 711 22.90 8.70 -12.07
N GLY A 712 22.50 9.45 -11.02
CA GLY A 712 21.41 9.09 -10.12
C GLY A 712 21.79 8.15 -8.97
N ASN A 713 23.08 8.00 -8.65
CA ASN A 713 23.53 7.21 -7.50
C ASN A 713 24.35 8.07 -6.50
N PRO A 714 23.70 8.90 -5.67
CA PRO A 714 24.38 9.74 -4.69
C PRO A 714 25.03 8.95 -3.54
N SER A 715 24.66 7.68 -3.33
CA SER A 715 25.22 6.85 -2.26
C SER A 715 26.73 6.57 -2.40
N ALA A 716 27.30 6.76 -3.60
CA ALA A 716 28.74 6.71 -3.80
C ALA A 716 29.47 7.85 -3.08
N LEU A 717 28.94 9.09 -3.18
CA LEU A 717 29.43 10.25 -2.44
C LEU A 717 29.25 10.08 -0.93
N ALA A 718 28.08 9.56 -0.52
CA ALA A 718 27.77 9.33 0.89
C ALA A 718 28.77 8.34 1.53
N ARG A 719 29.08 7.23 0.85
CA ARG A 719 30.05 6.25 1.35
C ARG A 719 31.48 6.77 1.33
N LEU A 720 31.87 7.54 0.31
CA LEU A 720 33.16 8.17 0.26
C LEU A 720 33.33 9.20 1.40
N ALA A 721 32.28 9.93 1.74
CA ALA A 721 32.27 10.83 2.90
C ALA A 721 32.50 10.06 4.21
N ASP A 722 31.80 8.93 4.43
CA ASP A 722 32.01 8.08 5.61
C ASP A 722 33.45 7.56 5.71
N GLN A 723 34.04 7.16 4.59
CA GLN A 723 35.44 6.68 4.54
C GLN A 723 36.45 7.80 4.89
N ARG A 724 36.25 9.04 4.36
CA ARG A 724 37.08 10.20 4.66
C ARG A 724 36.96 10.63 6.12
N GLU A 725 35.74 10.60 6.69
CA GLU A 725 35.57 10.88 8.13
C GLU A 725 36.32 9.84 8.99
N ALA A 726 36.20 8.55 8.66
CA ALA A 726 36.93 7.48 9.36
C ALA A 726 38.46 7.57 9.19
N ALA A 727 38.95 8.09 8.06
CA ALA A 727 40.35 8.30 7.78
C ALA A 727 40.94 9.59 8.45
N GLY A 728 40.08 10.39 9.12
CA GLY A 728 40.51 11.62 9.81
C GLY A 728 40.63 12.85 8.91
N ASP A 729 39.90 12.88 7.78
CA ASP A 729 39.76 14.07 6.93
C ASP A 729 38.33 14.63 7.01
N PRO A 730 37.98 15.30 8.13
CA PRO A 730 36.61 15.73 8.37
C PRO A 730 36.13 16.85 7.43
N ARG A 731 37.07 17.63 6.84
CA ARG A 731 36.71 18.73 5.92
C ARG A 731 36.23 18.21 4.57
N THR A 732 36.96 17.25 4.00
CA THR A 732 36.59 16.63 2.73
C THR A 732 35.36 15.76 2.91
N ALA A 733 35.23 15.03 4.03
CA ALA A 733 34.06 14.25 4.37
C ALA A 733 32.79 15.11 4.40
N GLU A 734 32.82 16.26 5.08
CA GLU A 734 31.68 17.18 5.17
C GLU A 734 31.29 17.74 3.77
N LYS A 735 32.28 18.12 2.95
CA LYS A 735 32.04 18.57 1.56
C LYS A 735 31.33 17.48 0.73
N LEU A 736 31.82 16.24 0.82
CA LEU A 736 31.23 15.09 0.07
C LEU A 736 29.84 14.74 0.55
N ALA A 737 29.59 14.77 1.87
CA ALA A 737 28.29 14.53 2.45
C ALA A 737 27.24 15.58 2.05
N LEU A 738 27.65 16.86 1.94
CA LEU A 738 26.81 17.94 1.42
C LEU A 738 26.47 17.71 -0.06
N LEU A 739 27.45 17.35 -0.89
CA LEU A 739 27.21 17.01 -2.30
C LEU A 739 26.31 15.77 -2.45
N ALA A 740 26.44 14.78 -1.56
CA ALA A 740 25.55 13.63 -1.52
C ALA A 740 24.11 14.06 -1.17
N ALA A 741 23.97 14.96 -0.20
CA ALA A 741 22.66 15.49 0.22
C ALA A 741 22.01 16.35 -0.89
N GLU A 742 22.78 17.19 -1.59
CA GLU A 742 22.31 17.93 -2.76
C GLU A 742 21.87 17.01 -3.91
N ALA A 743 22.50 15.84 -4.02
CA ALA A 743 22.11 14.80 -4.98
C ALA A 743 20.99 13.85 -4.46
N GLY A 744 20.43 14.12 -3.26
CA GLY A 744 19.29 13.39 -2.69
C GLY A 744 19.64 12.36 -1.59
N ASP A 745 20.91 12.13 -1.23
CA ASP A 745 21.28 11.23 -0.12
C ASP A 745 21.71 12.01 1.14
N THR A 746 20.74 12.34 1.99
CA THR A 746 20.99 13.07 3.25
C THR A 746 21.52 12.19 4.39
N SER A 747 21.66 10.88 4.16
CA SER A 747 22.01 9.91 5.21
C SER A 747 23.44 10.02 5.68
N ALA A 748 24.37 10.48 4.83
CA ALA A 748 25.77 10.67 5.18
C ALA A 748 25.95 11.73 6.28
N LEU A 749 25.31 12.89 6.14
CA LEU A 749 25.36 13.96 7.15
C LEU A 749 24.86 13.47 8.52
N ALA A 750 23.80 12.66 8.52
CA ALA A 750 23.25 12.10 9.76
C ALA A 750 24.20 11.10 10.42
N ARG A 751 24.81 10.19 9.65
CA ARG A 751 25.78 9.21 10.18
C ARG A 751 27.04 9.90 10.70
N MET A 752 27.56 10.90 9.96
CA MET A 752 28.71 11.67 10.41
C MET A 752 28.42 12.45 11.70
N ALA A 753 27.23 13.03 11.83
CA ALA A 753 26.81 13.69 13.06
C ALA A 753 26.81 12.71 14.25
N GLU A 754 26.29 11.50 14.09
CA GLU A 754 26.35 10.45 15.11
C GLU A 754 27.78 10.03 15.47
N MET A 755 28.65 9.84 14.45
CA MET A 755 30.05 9.48 14.70
C MET A 755 30.79 10.57 15.48
N ARG A 756 30.59 11.86 15.14
CA ARG A 756 31.20 12.98 15.85
C ARG A 756 30.68 13.10 17.28
N GLU A 757 29.40 12.87 17.51
CA GLU A 757 28.88 12.86 18.90
C GLU A 757 29.51 11.75 19.74
N LEU A 758 29.67 10.55 19.19
CA LEU A 758 30.34 9.44 19.86
C LEU A 758 31.84 9.70 20.13
N THR A 759 32.50 10.48 19.30
CA THR A 759 33.91 10.90 19.48
C THR A 759 34.05 12.17 20.31
N ARG A 760 32.96 12.69 20.88
CA ARG A 760 32.90 13.90 21.72
C ARG A 760 33.11 15.22 20.98
N ASP A 761 33.05 15.25 19.67
CA ASP A 761 32.95 16.50 18.89
C ASP A 761 31.48 16.94 18.82
N THR A 762 30.96 17.41 19.95
CA THR A 762 29.55 17.78 20.11
C THR A 762 29.13 18.99 19.28
N GLU A 763 30.05 19.92 19.02
CA GLU A 763 29.78 21.08 18.17
C GLU A 763 29.71 20.70 16.68
N GLY A 764 30.66 19.88 16.22
CA GLY A 764 30.64 19.32 14.88
C GLY A 764 29.43 18.47 14.60
N ALA A 765 29.04 17.61 15.56
CA ALA A 765 27.85 16.79 15.48
C ALA A 765 26.58 17.64 15.33
N GLU A 766 26.37 18.64 16.18
CA GLU A 766 25.22 19.54 16.13
C GLU A 766 25.16 20.34 14.82
N ARG A 767 26.30 20.79 14.30
CA ARG A 767 26.37 21.51 13.02
C ARG A 767 25.91 20.60 11.86
N LEU A 768 26.44 19.39 11.78
CA LEU A 768 26.10 18.42 10.74
C LEU A 768 24.64 18.01 10.81
N ALA A 769 24.10 17.79 12.01
CA ALA A 769 22.70 17.45 12.18
C ALA A 769 21.75 18.59 11.76
N ARG A 770 22.16 19.86 11.99
CA ARG A 770 21.42 21.02 11.48
C ARG A 770 21.50 21.12 9.96
N GLN A 771 22.66 20.83 9.36
CA GLN A 771 22.79 20.77 7.91
C GLN A 771 21.90 19.66 7.32
N ALA A 772 21.89 18.47 7.95
CA ALA A 772 21.00 17.38 7.56
C ALA A 772 19.51 17.78 7.65
N ALA A 773 19.14 18.47 8.72
CA ALA A 773 17.77 18.97 8.89
C ALA A 773 17.39 20.03 7.84
N ALA A 774 18.31 20.92 7.49
CA ALA A 774 18.11 21.96 6.47
C ALA A 774 17.89 21.37 5.06
N VAL A 775 18.44 20.18 4.77
CA VAL A 775 18.24 19.45 3.51
C VAL A 775 17.14 18.39 3.61
N GLY A 776 16.26 18.47 4.63
CA GLY A 776 15.06 17.63 4.75
C GLY A 776 15.22 16.36 5.58
N ASN A 777 16.29 16.22 6.39
CA ASN A 777 16.49 15.08 7.29
C ASN A 777 16.56 15.52 8.78
N PRO A 778 15.45 15.95 9.40
CA PRO A 778 15.41 16.35 10.79
C PRO A 778 15.66 15.20 11.78
N SER A 779 15.53 13.94 11.34
CA SER A 779 15.79 12.78 12.18
C SER A 779 17.24 12.66 12.65
N ALA A 780 18.19 13.36 12.00
CA ALA A 780 19.57 13.48 12.46
C ALA A 780 19.65 14.20 13.83
N LEU A 781 18.91 15.31 13.98
CA LEU A 781 18.82 16.04 15.26
C LEU A 781 18.16 15.20 16.34
N MET A 782 17.12 14.45 15.99
CA MET A 782 16.43 13.54 16.91
C MET A 782 17.37 12.44 17.41
N ARG A 783 18.14 11.82 16.54
CA ARG A 783 19.11 10.77 16.91
C ARG A 783 20.21 11.29 17.83
N LEU A 784 20.72 12.50 17.59
CA LEU A 784 21.62 13.15 18.52
C LEU A 784 20.98 13.45 19.88
N ALA A 785 19.72 13.87 19.88
CA ALA A 785 18.98 14.07 21.13
C ALA A 785 18.86 12.77 21.93
N ASP A 786 18.58 11.64 21.27
CA ASP A 786 18.54 10.32 21.91
C ASP A 786 19.89 9.93 22.54
N ILE A 787 21.01 10.16 21.80
CA ILE A 787 22.34 9.84 22.29
C ILE A 787 22.70 10.71 23.50
N ARG A 788 22.41 12.02 23.47
CA ARG A 788 22.65 12.93 24.59
C ARG A 788 21.78 12.62 25.80
N GLU A 789 20.51 12.31 25.61
CA GLU A 789 19.64 11.93 26.72
C GLU A 789 20.12 10.63 27.37
N ALA A 790 20.53 9.63 26.59
CA ALA A 790 21.12 8.40 27.11
C ALA A 790 22.46 8.61 27.83
N ALA A 791 23.25 9.64 27.43
CA ALA A 791 24.50 10.03 28.07
C ALA A 791 24.31 10.93 29.32
N GLY A 792 23.05 11.33 29.63
CA GLY A 792 22.72 12.18 30.77
C GLY A 792 22.81 13.69 30.51
N ASP A 793 23.09 14.12 29.28
CA ASP A 793 23.02 15.55 28.86
C ASP A 793 21.58 15.91 28.49
N SER A 794 20.73 16.00 29.50
CA SER A 794 19.31 16.29 29.33
C SER A 794 19.04 17.69 28.74
N ASN A 795 19.91 18.67 28.95
CA ASN A 795 19.73 20.00 28.39
C ASN A 795 20.08 20.03 26.88
N GLY A 796 21.17 19.37 26.50
CA GLY A 796 21.54 19.20 25.10
C GLY A 796 20.50 18.41 24.30
N ALA A 797 19.99 17.32 24.88
CA ALA A 797 18.93 16.52 24.28
C ALA A 797 17.64 17.31 24.03
N GLU A 798 17.20 18.09 25.00
CA GLU A 798 16.00 18.95 24.88
C GLU A 798 16.18 20.02 23.78
N LYS A 799 17.34 20.67 23.74
CA LYS A 799 17.67 21.67 22.73
C LYS A 799 17.59 21.06 21.31
N LEU A 800 18.17 19.88 21.13
CA LEU A 800 18.18 19.18 19.85
C LEU A 800 16.79 18.70 19.46
N ALA A 801 16.00 18.19 20.41
CA ALA A 801 14.64 17.77 20.17
C ALA A 801 13.71 18.93 19.76
N ARG A 802 13.92 20.14 20.33
CA ARG A 802 13.22 21.36 19.88
C ARG A 802 13.63 21.73 18.46
N LEU A 803 14.91 21.73 18.14
CA LEU A 803 15.39 22.01 16.79
C LEU A 803 14.89 20.99 15.76
N ALA A 804 14.76 19.71 16.16
CA ALA A 804 14.19 18.68 15.32
C ALA A 804 12.69 18.93 15.07
N ALA A 805 11.94 19.33 16.12
CA ALA A 805 10.53 19.68 16.01
C ALA A 805 10.32 20.92 15.12
N ASP A 806 11.14 21.95 15.28
CA ASP A 806 11.12 23.16 14.45
C ASP A 806 11.46 22.84 12.99
N ALA A 807 12.30 21.82 12.76
CA ALA A 807 12.63 21.31 11.42
C ALA A 807 11.60 20.30 10.86
N GLY A 808 10.49 20.06 11.58
CA GLY A 808 9.36 19.23 11.12
C GLY A 808 9.30 17.82 11.70
N ASP A 809 10.19 17.42 12.59
CA ASP A 809 10.09 16.13 13.30
C ASP A 809 9.22 16.27 14.57
N ILE A 810 7.90 16.16 14.40
CA ILE A 810 6.90 16.28 15.48
C ILE A 810 7.05 15.20 16.57
N HIS A 811 7.84 14.15 16.33
CA HIS A 811 8.03 13.05 17.28
C HIS A 811 9.21 13.25 18.23
N ALA A 812 10.13 14.14 17.89
CA ALA A 812 11.39 14.31 18.63
C ALA A 812 11.15 14.65 20.12
N LEU A 813 10.35 15.67 20.41
CA LEU A 813 10.02 16.07 21.79
C LEU A 813 9.26 14.99 22.56
N ALA A 814 8.32 14.31 21.89
CA ALA A 814 7.55 13.23 22.49
C ALA A 814 8.47 12.04 22.89
N ARG A 815 9.47 11.75 22.08
CA ARG A 815 10.43 10.67 22.31
C ARG A 815 11.33 10.97 23.51
N VAL A 816 11.92 12.16 23.59
CA VAL A 816 12.73 12.57 24.75
C VAL A 816 11.88 12.62 26.03
N ALA A 817 10.62 13.09 25.94
CA ALA A 817 9.69 13.07 27.06
C ALA A 817 9.47 11.66 27.61
N MET A 818 9.31 10.67 26.73
CA MET A 818 9.14 9.27 27.11
C MET A 818 10.43 8.66 27.71
N MET A 819 11.60 9.01 27.19
CA MET A 819 12.89 8.57 27.77
C MET A 819 13.05 9.10 29.19
N ARG A 820 12.75 10.37 29.45
CA ARG A 820 12.77 10.97 30.81
C ARG A 820 11.74 10.34 31.74
N ALA A 821 10.57 10.04 31.24
CA ALA A 821 9.55 9.36 32.04
C ALA A 821 10.00 7.93 32.42
N MET A 822 10.75 7.27 31.58
CA MET A 822 11.33 5.94 31.88
C MET A 822 12.49 6.05 32.87
N ALA A 823 13.27 7.13 32.81
CA ALA A 823 14.33 7.43 33.77
C ALA A 823 13.81 7.93 35.16
N GLY A 824 12.49 8.18 35.29
CA GLY A 824 11.86 8.61 36.53
C GLY A 824 11.65 10.12 36.69
N ASP A 825 12.14 10.94 35.78
CA ASP A 825 11.90 12.40 35.80
C ASP A 825 10.54 12.76 35.19
N THR A 826 9.50 12.49 35.95
CA THR A 826 8.11 12.69 35.53
C THR A 826 7.76 14.17 35.29
N ARG A 827 8.42 15.10 36.00
CA ARG A 827 8.12 16.53 35.90
C ARG A 827 8.62 17.12 34.58
N GLN A 828 9.85 16.85 34.22
CA GLN A 828 10.41 17.30 32.95
C GLN A 828 9.79 16.56 31.77
N ALA A 829 9.47 15.27 31.93
CA ALA A 829 8.75 14.50 30.93
C ALA A 829 7.40 15.12 30.58
N GLU A 830 6.64 15.60 31.56
CA GLU A 830 5.36 16.30 31.31
C GLU A 830 5.51 17.63 30.62
N GLN A 831 6.55 18.39 30.98
CA GLN A 831 6.81 19.66 30.30
C GLN A 831 7.12 19.44 28.83
N LEU A 832 7.97 18.46 28.51
CA LEU A 832 8.31 18.12 27.12
C LEU A 832 7.12 17.53 26.36
N ALA A 833 6.30 16.72 27.04
CA ALA A 833 5.11 16.16 26.42
C ALA A 833 4.05 17.25 26.08
N ARG A 834 3.97 18.32 26.87
CA ARG A 834 3.14 19.49 26.52
C ARG A 834 3.69 20.24 25.33
N LEU A 835 5.01 20.49 25.30
CA LEU A 835 5.66 21.09 24.14
C LEU A 835 5.51 20.23 22.88
N ALA A 836 5.57 18.90 23.03
CA ALA A 836 5.30 17.97 21.92
C ALA A 836 3.83 18.09 21.44
N ALA A 837 2.89 18.23 22.36
CA ALA A 837 1.48 18.43 22.02
C ALA A 837 1.24 19.76 21.31
N ASP A 838 1.89 20.84 21.76
CA ASP A 838 1.84 22.18 21.13
C ASP A 838 2.47 22.11 19.72
N ALA A 839 3.52 21.29 19.52
CA ALA A 839 4.13 21.02 18.23
C ALA A 839 3.32 20.02 17.36
N GLY A 840 2.13 19.58 17.81
CA GLY A 840 1.23 18.71 17.04
C GLY A 840 1.28 17.21 17.35
N ASN A 841 2.05 16.80 18.38
CA ASN A 841 2.12 15.40 18.81
C ASN A 841 1.71 15.19 20.28
N PRO A 842 0.41 14.98 20.57
CA PRO A 842 -0.08 14.77 21.93
C PRO A 842 0.16 13.36 22.49
N SER A 843 0.77 12.45 21.74
CA SER A 843 0.88 11.04 22.10
C SER A 843 1.63 10.81 23.43
N ALA A 844 2.72 11.55 23.69
CA ALA A 844 3.47 11.44 24.92
C ALA A 844 2.65 11.90 26.13
N LEU A 845 1.87 12.97 25.98
CA LEU A 845 0.99 13.48 27.04
C LEU A 845 -0.08 12.44 27.43
N ALA A 846 -0.69 11.79 26.44
CA ALA A 846 -1.66 10.73 26.66
C ALA A 846 -1.03 9.51 27.36
N GLN A 847 0.15 9.07 26.94
CA GLN A 847 0.85 7.94 27.55
C GLN A 847 1.29 8.22 29.00
N LEU A 848 1.75 9.44 29.28
CA LEU A 848 2.10 9.85 30.65
C LEU A 848 0.87 9.91 31.56
N ALA A 849 -0.27 10.38 31.05
CA ALA A 849 -1.53 10.38 31.77
C ALA A 849 -2.00 8.95 32.11
N GLU A 850 -1.90 8.02 31.16
CA GLU A 850 -2.20 6.61 31.36
C GLU A 850 -1.29 5.95 32.42
N ARG A 851 0.01 6.25 32.39
CA ARG A 851 0.98 5.75 33.39
C ARG A 851 0.66 6.28 34.79
N LYS A 852 0.32 7.58 34.94
CA LYS A 852 -0.10 8.14 36.22
C LYS A 852 -1.37 7.48 36.76
N ALA A 853 -2.35 7.28 35.87
CA ALA A 853 -3.60 6.61 36.26
C ALA A 853 -3.36 5.12 36.64
N ALA A 854 -2.39 4.46 36.04
CA ALA A 854 -2.00 3.10 36.39
C ALA A 854 -1.26 3.04 37.74
N ALA A 855 -0.36 3.99 38.00
CA ALA A 855 0.34 4.12 39.27
C ALA A 855 -0.62 4.42 40.43
N ALA A 856 -1.55 5.36 40.26
CA ALA A 856 -2.57 5.70 41.24
C ALA A 856 -3.52 4.51 41.55
N ARG A 857 -3.78 3.65 40.57
CA ARG A 857 -4.57 2.41 40.76
C ARG A 857 -3.80 1.33 41.56
N ASN A 858 -2.48 1.30 41.44
CA ASN A 858 -1.64 0.37 42.24
C ASN A 858 -1.47 0.84 43.67
N ASP A 859 -1.38 2.17 43.93
CA ASP A 859 -1.29 2.74 45.27
C ASP A 859 -2.62 2.66 46.04
N SER A 860 -3.76 2.55 45.31
CA SER A 860 -5.09 2.44 45.92
C SER A 860 -5.54 0.99 46.21
N ARG A 861 -4.69 -0.02 46.04
CA ARG A 861 -5.00 -1.38 46.52
C ARG A 861 -4.78 -1.45 48.02
N PRO A 862 -5.83 -1.68 48.84
CA PRO A 862 -5.66 -1.85 50.27
C PRO A 862 -4.81 -3.11 50.54
N MET A 863 -3.77 -2.95 51.35
CA MET A 863 -3.04 -4.08 51.95
C MET A 863 -4.06 -4.87 52.75
N LEU A 864 -4.50 -5.99 52.26
CA LEU A 864 -5.23 -6.97 53.00
C LEU A 864 -4.25 -7.55 54.05
N HIS A 865 -4.34 -7.04 55.27
CA HIS A 865 -3.82 -7.73 56.47
C HIS A 865 -4.56 -9.05 56.60
N GLY A 866 -3.89 -10.16 56.30
CA GLY A 866 -4.34 -11.47 56.70
C GLY A 866 -4.17 -11.66 58.20
N PRO A 867 -5.06 -12.41 58.84
CA PRO A 867 -4.95 -12.65 60.29
C PRO A 867 -3.83 -13.64 60.59
N ASP A 868 -3.12 -13.37 61.70
CA ASP A 868 -2.18 -14.24 62.35
C ASP A 868 -2.72 -15.69 62.50
N SER A 869 -1.93 -16.66 62.05
CA SER A 869 -2.06 -18.00 62.54
C SER A 869 -0.65 -18.57 62.77
N ASP A 870 -0.27 -18.57 64.07
CA ASP A 870 0.73 -19.48 64.61
C ASP A 870 0.41 -20.91 64.20
N ALA A 871 1.36 -21.62 63.64
CA ALA A 871 1.60 -23.04 63.93
C ALA A 871 2.90 -23.55 63.27
N SER A 872 3.90 -23.79 64.12
CA SER A 872 4.83 -24.95 64.22
C SER A 872 5.51 -25.44 62.90
N ALA A 873 6.82 -25.34 63.01
CA ALA A 873 7.88 -26.02 62.27
C ALA A 873 7.74 -27.55 62.26
N VAL A 874 8.00 -28.16 61.11
CA VAL A 874 8.68 -29.49 61.00
C VAL A 874 9.52 -29.50 59.73
N PRO A 875 10.79 -29.88 59.74
CA PRO A 875 11.65 -29.96 58.58
C PRO A 875 11.58 -31.37 57.94
N VAL A 876 11.51 -31.45 56.60
CA VAL A 876 11.87 -32.68 55.90
C VAL A 876 12.83 -32.35 54.77
N ALA A 877 13.99 -33.02 54.82
CA ALA A 877 15.06 -33.09 53.88
C ALA A 877 14.67 -33.86 52.58
N ARG A 878 15.14 -33.43 51.54
CA ARG A 878 15.84 -33.96 50.34
C ARG A 878 15.46 -33.21 49.09
#